data_4dfa2d0705f0d312e26c91b2ccc96f45
#
_entry.id   4dfa2d0705f0d312e26c91b2ccc96f45
#
_cell.length_a   1.000
_cell.length_b   1.000
_cell.length_c   1.000
_cell.angle_alpha   90.00
_cell.angle_beta   90.00
_cell.angle_gamma   90.00
#
_symmetry.space_group_name_H-M   'P 1'
#
loop_
_entity.id
_entity.type
_entity.pdbx_description
1 polymer ?
#
loop_
_entity_poly.entity_id
_entity_poly.type
_entity_poly.pdbx_seq_one_letter_code
_entity_poly.pdbx_strand_id
1 'polypeptide(L)'
;MLLSSDFAPALQWVKTIGGSGANAVVAAAADSSGNFYIVGNTSSVDFPATVGAANRGTPLVRISAASGTADRLYPTGLSSPSSIAADPENPKILYVANENAVFRSTDAGLTWVSWSTVDPGVNIRFITADPSDSQVLYAATSTQGVLRSADSGVTWVAINKGIAPFPDGTISATRVWVDPHSSQVLFASTNDGLLRSADRGASWTAISTAALSDNTLTFDPFRPGAIYLGAGSSVLQSTDDGQTFLALSALPDQSVVAAIVADPHHRGTLYAGTYSGVFQSVDSGLTWSRKLAGQVALLAADPGSATLYAEIAFAGMVKTNDGFNTVSPAGPPVAALRQILIVGSYVFEIAPPANDVFAVKVGPDGTIVYATDFGGSADDSATSMALGADGSVYITGATTSVDFPATSGAYTAAKSSPPGTPATFVSKLNPDGKPGWATYFADLQTTASAIAVDSADNCYIAGATTGNLPTTAGAYETNYAPVVTCGFFCPPPATAAFVTKFNSKGTGLIYSTYVPTDKVQNHVSGARALALDAGGNVYFGGSGNVVEVNATGSALLASAVQAGISISALALSSHSTLYATGDATPDYLNPDTPGSVFPATPGAFQTAPQPPVPLLPGQMTPGGFSDVFVIQWDRSLTQILAATLLGGELGDSAKSIAIDGSGNIIVGGETDSQAFPIHAPFQSSFSARAGFVAGFDPSLSHLLYSTYLGDGRPFEAQAVAPDGRGGILLAGPTLGPGGPFVGGEPGQSYTTANLVVVNDIALPPAPVVRLDSVVNFASRIAGPIAPGEPIMARGSGFGTGALLLIDGQPVPHATADGDSIVALMPDSAKTSGSYQIQVSASGGLSNPMYVPAAPASPGVYSLNGSGYDQGYILNSDRTLNSPQNPAAPGSAITIFAAGVGPYTLDHGYAVTSLPVSVFIDGFYANGIAAIEAPVAGLPGNVYQIGVYVPDPAKLAGQNPNLQDFKFPPRVGVKLVVGDVNLLNPDSSAMISQGGIVLNLKTP
;
A
#
# COMPACT_ATOMS: atom_id res chain seq x y z
N MET A 1 -45.67 6.78 -14.36
CA MET A 1 -45.01 6.18 -13.20
C MET A 1 -43.53 6.45 -13.35
N LEU A 2 -43.08 7.57 -12.85
CA LEU A 2 -41.68 7.94 -12.83
C LEU A 2 -41.03 7.14 -11.69
N LEU A 3 -40.31 6.07 -12.03
CA LEU A 3 -39.43 5.39 -11.10
C LEU A 3 -38.31 6.38 -10.81
N SER A 4 -38.28 6.93 -9.61
CA SER A 4 -37.19 7.78 -9.16
C SER A 4 -35.91 6.90 -9.00
N SER A 5 -34.97 7.08 -9.89
CA SER A 5 -33.58 6.61 -9.78
C SER A 5 -32.78 7.39 -8.73
N ASP A 6 -33.44 8.15 -7.85
CA ASP A 6 -32.88 9.29 -7.14
C ASP A 6 -32.36 8.98 -5.72
N PHE A 7 -32.23 7.70 -5.34
CA PHE A 7 -31.89 7.32 -3.95
C PHE A 7 -30.53 6.65 -3.77
N ALA A 8 -29.73 6.51 -4.80
CA ALA A 8 -28.36 6.00 -4.68
C ALA A 8 -27.35 7.14 -4.82
N PRO A 9 -26.20 7.09 -4.14
CA PRO A 9 -25.08 7.95 -4.44
C PRO A 9 -24.76 7.93 -5.94
N ALA A 10 -24.46 9.07 -6.52
CA ALA A 10 -24.20 9.18 -7.96
C ALA A 10 -22.79 9.72 -8.21
N LEU A 11 -22.02 8.98 -9.00
CA LEU A 11 -20.71 9.44 -9.46
C LEU A 11 -20.88 10.68 -10.34
N GLN A 12 -20.25 11.79 -9.95
CA GLN A 12 -20.29 13.05 -10.69
C GLN A 12 -19.19 13.10 -11.75
N TRP A 13 -17.98 12.80 -11.34
CA TRP A 13 -16.84 12.71 -12.25
C TRP A 13 -15.75 11.80 -11.65
N VAL A 14 -14.88 11.29 -12.51
CA VAL A 14 -13.67 10.55 -12.16
C VAL A 14 -12.49 11.21 -12.83
N LYS A 15 -11.39 11.38 -12.09
CA LYS A 15 -10.13 11.87 -12.61
C LYS A 15 -9.00 10.92 -12.29
N THR A 16 -8.22 10.56 -13.30
CA THR A 16 -6.99 9.79 -13.11
C THR A 16 -5.78 10.73 -13.20
N ILE A 17 -4.82 10.52 -12.30
CA ILE A 17 -3.59 11.32 -12.20
C ILE A 17 -2.43 10.35 -12.05
N GLY A 18 -1.38 10.55 -12.83
CA GLY A 18 -0.18 9.72 -12.75
C GLY A 18 0.65 9.80 -14.01
N GLY A 19 1.76 9.12 -14.02
CA GLY A 19 2.67 8.96 -15.16
C GLY A 19 3.07 7.49 -15.33
N SER A 20 4.22 7.24 -15.95
CA SER A 20 4.68 5.88 -16.30
C SER A 20 5.17 5.04 -15.12
N GLY A 21 5.55 5.67 -13.99
CA GLY A 21 5.99 4.99 -12.77
C GLY A 21 4.87 4.71 -11.78
N ALA A 22 5.23 4.23 -10.60
CA ALA A 22 4.29 4.01 -9.51
C ALA A 22 3.82 5.35 -8.90
N ASN A 23 2.52 5.46 -8.62
CA ASN A 23 1.92 6.63 -7.99
C ASN A 23 1.00 6.17 -6.86
N ALA A 24 1.17 6.71 -5.67
CA ALA A 24 0.41 6.33 -4.48
C ALA A 24 -0.10 7.57 -3.76
N VAL A 25 -1.39 7.59 -3.41
CA VAL A 25 -1.97 8.60 -2.53
C VAL A 25 -1.57 8.30 -1.09
N VAL A 26 -1.22 9.35 -0.37
CA VAL A 26 -0.93 9.29 1.07
C VAL A 26 -2.04 9.98 1.85
N ALA A 27 -2.44 11.17 1.43
CA ALA A 27 -3.48 11.93 2.11
C ALA A 27 -4.18 12.88 1.15
N ALA A 28 -5.41 13.27 1.48
CA ALA A 28 -6.14 14.30 0.75
C ALA A 28 -7.05 15.11 1.68
N ALA A 29 -7.41 16.31 1.26
CA ALA A 29 -8.34 17.20 1.96
C ALA A 29 -9.09 18.08 0.95
N ALA A 30 -10.29 18.56 1.33
CA ALA A 30 -11.07 19.49 0.52
C ALA A 30 -11.18 20.86 1.21
N ASP A 31 -11.21 21.95 0.42
CA ASP A 31 -11.57 23.27 0.93
C ASP A 31 -13.09 23.52 0.82
N SER A 32 -13.55 24.59 1.47
CA SER A 32 -14.98 24.95 1.47
C SER A 32 -15.53 25.36 0.09
N SER A 33 -14.67 25.51 -0.91
CA SER A 33 -15.05 25.82 -2.30
C SER A 33 -15.17 24.55 -3.15
N GLY A 34 -14.95 23.36 -2.56
CA GLY A 34 -15.00 22.08 -3.25
C GLY A 34 -13.74 21.77 -4.07
N ASN A 35 -12.63 22.50 -3.86
CA ASN A 35 -11.37 22.06 -4.41
C ASN A 35 -10.81 20.90 -3.57
N PHE A 36 -10.23 19.90 -4.23
CA PHE A 36 -9.66 18.73 -3.61
C PHE A 36 -8.14 18.72 -3.77
N TYR A 37 -7.44 18.60 -2.67
CA TYR A 37 -5.99 18.59 -2.59
C TYR A 37 -5.53 17.19 -2.27
N ILE A 38 -4.58 16.68 -3.03
CA ILE A 38 -4.08 15.31 -2.93
C ILE A 38 -2.57 15.36 -2.84
N VAL A 39 -2.01 14.66 -1.88
CA VAL A 39 -0.56 14.45 -1.73
C VAL A 39 -0.25 12.97 -1.77
N GLY A 40 0.86 12.63 -2.39
CA GLY A 40 1.30 11.26 -2.51
C GLY A 40 2.75 11.14 -2.96
N ASN A 41 3.11 9.94 -3.34
CA ASN A 41 4.46 9.59 -3.76
C ASN A 41 4.43 9.13 -5.21
N THR A 42 5.42 9.53 -6.01
CA THR A 42 5.54 9.15 -7.42
C THR A 42 6.98 8.75 -7.76
N SER A 43 7.14 7.68 -8.51
CA SER A 43 8.36 7.37 -9.24
C SER A 43 8.23 7.68 -10.74
N SER A 44 7.16 8.37 -11.14
CA SER A 44 6.90 8.73 -12.53
C SER A 44 7.69 9.98 -12.90
N VAL A 45 8.67 9.84 -13.74
CA VAL A 45 9.44 10.98 -14.31
C VAL A 45 8.60 11.88 -15.22
N ASP A 46 7.48 11.37 -15.73
CA ASP A 46 6.49 12.03 -16.56
C ASP A 46 5.18 12.36 -15.83
N PHE A 47 5.23 12.46 -14.49
CA PHE A 47 4.07 12.92 -13.70
C PHE A 47 3.58 14.25 -14.25
N PRO A 48 2.26 14.47 -14.45
CA PRO A 48 1.71 15.64 -15.14
C PRO A 48 1.81 16.93 -14.31
N ALA A 49 3.05 17.36 -14.03
CA ALA A 49 3.30 18.57 -13.27
C ALA A 49 3.05 19.84 -14.11
N THR A 50 2.47 20.86 -13.48
CA THR A 50 2.28 22.17 -14.07
C THR A 50 3.56 22.99 -14.01
N VAL A 51 3.60 24.09 -14.73
CA VAL A 51 4.77 25.00 -14.77
C VAL A 51 5.12 25.48 -13.35
N GLY A 52 6.37 25.25 -12.92
CA GLY A 52 6.89 25.70 -11.63
C GLY A 52 7.10 24.57 -10.60
N ALA A 53 6.97 23.30 -11.00
CA ALA A 53 7.35 22.16 -10.17
C ALA A 53 8.81 22.27 -9.71
N ALA A 54 9.06 22.05 -8.44
CA ALA A 54 10.40 22.14 -7.87
C ALA A 54 11.10 20.79 -7.95
N ASN A 55 12.40 20.80 -8.21
CA ASN A 55 13.35 19.69 -8.21
C ASN A 55 12.76 18.29 -8.21
N ARG A 56 12.84 17.60 -9.35
CA ARG A 56 12.50 16.18 -9.50
C ARG A 56 13.74 15.33 -9.34
N GLY A 57 13.63 14.17 -8.75
CA GLY A 57 14.59 13.10 -8.95
C GLY A 57 14.68 12.77 -10.44
N THR A 58 15.81 13.09 -11.09
CA THR A 58 15.94 12.84 -12.53
C THR A 58 16.91 11.71 -12.78
N PRO A 59 16.50 10.71 -13.59
CA PRO A 59 17.40 9.61 -13.92
C PRO A 59 18.51 9.99 -14.89
N LEU A 60 18.48 11.20 -15.49
CA LEU A 60 19.50 11.67 -16.43
C LEU A 60 19.92 13.11 -16.10
N VAL A 61 21.18 13.29 -15.74
CA VAL A 61 21.79 14.60 -15.46
C VAL A 61 22.90 14.87 -16.45
N ARG A 62 22.92 16.07 -17.02
CA ARG A 62 24.02 16.57 -17.87
C ARG A 62 24.77 17.66 -17.12
N ILE A 63 26.05 17.47 -16.91
CA ILE A 63 26.93 18.41 -16.19
C ILE A 63 27.92 19.01 -17.15
N SER A 64 28.02 20.35 -17.17
CA SER A 64 29.08 21.03 -17.90
C SER A 64 30.45 20.79 -17.19
N ALA A 65 31.39 20.19 -17.88
CA ALA A 65 32.73 19.93 -17.33
C ALA A 65 33.48 21.21 -16.93
N ALA A 66 33.23 22.32 -17.68
CA ALA A 66 33.90 23.60 -17.45
C ALA A 66 33.32 24.36 -16.24
N SER A 67 31.98 24.49 -16.14
CA SER A 67 31.30 25.28 -15.10
C SER A 67 30.87 24.45 -13.89
N GLY A 68 30.74 23.13 -14.02
CA GLY A 68 30.12 22.26 -13.03
C GLY A 68 28.61 22.45 -12.90
N THR A 69 27.98 23.26 -13.78
CA THR A 69 26.53 23.43 -13.79
C THR A 69 25.85 22.16 -14.27
N ALA A 70 24.82 21.73 -13.57
CA ALA A 70 24.05 20.55 -13.91
C ALA A 70 22.69 20.94 -14.50
N ASP A 71 22.37 20.36 -15.66
CA ASP A 71 21.06 20.39 -16.27
C ASP A 71 20.36 19.05 -15.95
N ARG A 72 19.30 19.06 -15.21
CA ARG A 72 18.44 17.90 -15.00
C ARG A 72 17.53 17.77 -16.23
N LEU A 73 17.57 16.61 -16.87
CA LEU A 73 16.90 16.35 -18.13
C LEU A 73 15.66 15.46 -17.89
N TYR A 74 14.52 15.87 -18.41
CA TYR A 74 13.23 15.17 -18.27
C TYR A 74 12.64 14.83 -19.65
N PRO A 75 13.27 13.95 -20.43
CA PRO A 75 12.73 13.60 -21.74
C PRO A 75 11.44 12.80 -21.59
N THR A 76 10.40 13.19 -22.33
CA THR A 76 9.12 12.46 -22.36
C THR A 76 9.33 11.02 -22.78
N GLY A 77 8.83 10.07 -21.99
CA GLY A 77 8.93 8.64 -22.24
C GLY A 77 10.22 7.96 -21.75
N LEU A 78 11.14 8.71 -21.14
CA LEU A 78 12.39 8.19 -20.59
C LEU A 78 12.22 7.95 -19.07
N SER A 79 11.58 6.85 -18.72
CA SER A 79 11.15 6.54 -17.34
C SER A 79 12.23 5.90 -16.47
N SER A 80 13.05 5.02 -17.04
CA SER A 80 14.06 4.25 -16.30
C SER A 80 15.28 3.96 -17.18
N PRO A 81 16.11 4.99 -17.48
CA PRO A 81 17.29 4.79 -18.32
C PRO A 81 18.25 3.81 -17.65
N SER A 82 18.73 2.87 -18.42
CA SER A 82 19.68 1.86 -17.96
C SER A 82 21.12 2.19 -18.35
N SER A 83 21.32 2.82 -19.52
CA SER A 83 22.64 3.11 -20.05
C SER A 83 22.62 4.19 -21.12
N ILE A 84 23.73 4.90 -21.28
CA ILE A 84 23.95 5.93 -22.30
C ILE A 84 25.24 5.64 -23.08
N ALA A 85 25.18 5.86 -24.39
CA ALA A 85 26.33 5.78 -25.28
C ALA A 85 26.42 7.04 -26.17
N ALA A 86 27.62 7.42 -26.55
CA ALA A 86 27.87 8.50 -27.49
C ALA A 86 28.31 7.97 -28.85
N ASP A 87 27.94 8.66 -29.90
CA ASP A 87 28.50 8.46 -31.24
C ASP A 87 30.00 8.79 -31.23
N PRO A 88 30.88 7.94 -31.73
CA PRO A 88 32.34 8.14 -31.66
C PRO A 88 32.82 9.32 -32.54
N GLU A 89 32.09 9.65 -33.62
CA GLU A 89 32.47 10.72 -34.55
C GLU A 89 31.76 12.06 -34.21
N ASN A 90 30.62 12.01 -33.54
CA ASN A 90 29.84 13.20 -33.22
C ASN A 90 29.33 13.21 -31.76
N PRO A 91 30.04 13.94 -30.87
CA PRO A 91 29.68 13.96 -29.45
C PRO A 91 28.30 14.60 -29.13
N LYS A 92 27.60 15.17 -30.12
CA LYS A 92 26.23 15.66 -29.96
C LYS A 92 25.17 14.58 -30.16
N ILE A 93 25.55 13.45 -30.76
CA ILE A 93 24.67 12.32 -30.96
C ILE A 93 24.86 11.37 -29.78
N LEU A 94 23.75 11.13 -29.05
CA LEU A 94 23.73 10.26 -27.90
C LEU A 94 22.57 9.26 -28.03
N TYR A 95 22.76 8.09 -27.47
CA TYR A 95 21.77 7.02 -27.40
C TYR A 95 21.54 6.65 -25.94
N VAL A 96 20.28 6.57 -25.49
CA VAL A 96 19.91 6.13 -24.15
C VAL A 96 19.02 4.92 -24.28
N ALA A 97 19.37 3.86 -23.58
CA ALA A 97 18.52 2.69 -23.42
C ALA A 97 17.54 2.91 -22.25
N ASN A 98 16.27 2.62 -22.47
CA ASN A 98 15.19 2.75 -21.49
C ASN A 98 14.24 1.57 -21.66
N GLU A 99 14.27 0.62 -20.74
CA GLU A 99 13.52 -0.63 -20.89
C GLU A 99 13.81 -1.34 -22.22
N ASN A 100 12.81 -1.53 -23.08
CA ASN A 100 12.99 -2.12 -24.41
C ASN A 100 13.17 -1.08 -25.53
N ALA A 101 13.28 0.20 -25.20
CA ALA A 101 13.40 1.28 -26.17
C ALA A 101 14.79 1.92 -26.17
N VAL A 102 15.19 2.45 -27.32
CA VAL A 102 16.36 3.30 -27.49
C VAL A 102 15.87 4.71 -27.83
N PHE A 103 16.35 5.69 -27.10
CA PHE A 103 16.14 7.13 -27.38
C PHE A 103 17.42 7.72 -27.98
N ARG A 104 17.25 8.68 -28.89
CA ARG A 104 18.37 9.37 -29.55
C ARG A 104 18.28 10.86 -29.36
N SER A 105 19.42 11.48 -29.05
CA SER A 105 19.62 12.93 -29.07
C SER A 105 20.56 13.30 -30.21
N THR A 106 20.45 14.51 -30.76
CA THR A 106 21.34 15.09 -31.77
C THR A 106 21.89 16.46 -31.35
N ASP A 107 21.60 16.90 -30.12
CA ASP A 107 21.93 18.22 -29.58
C ASP A 107 22.66 18.14 -28.22
N ALA A 108 23.48 17.11 -28.02
CA ALA A 108 24.23 16.85 -26.80
C ALA A 108 23.31 16.62 -25.59
N GLY A 109 22.19 15.92 -25.80
CA GLY A 109 21.27 15.49 -24.76
C GLY A 109 20.22 16.52 -24.32
N LEU A 110 20.09 17.67 -25.01
CA LEU A 110 19.06 18.64 -24.68
C LEU A 110 17.67 18.15 -25.04
N THR A 111 17.51 17.52 -26.21
CA THR A 111 16.27 16.93 -26.65
C THR A 111 16.48 15.45 -27.03
N TRP A 112 15.42 14.66 -26.83
CA TRP A 112 15.44 13.23 -27.08
C TRP A 112 14.20 12.80 -27.86
N VAL A 113 14.37 11.86 -28.77
CA VAL A 113 13.30 11.23 -29.54
C VAL A 113 13.36 9.73 -29.34
N SER A 114 12.20 9.08 -29.24
CA SER A 114 12.11 7.62 -29.33
C SER A 114 12.62 7.16 -30.69
N TRP A 115 13.61 6.33 -30.70
CA TRP A 115 14.36 5.97 -31.89
C TRP A 115 14.05 4.58 -32.43
N SER A 116 14.13 3.58 -31.55
CA SER A 116 13.81 2.19 -31.88
C SER A 116 13.41 1.41 -30.64
N THR A 117 12.86 0.22 -30.84
CA THR A 117 12.55 -0.74 -29.78
C THR A 117 13.08 -2.11 -30.12
N VAL A 118 13.44 -2.89 -29.11
CA VAL A 118 13.61 -4.34 -29.18
C VAL A 118 12.29 -5.04 -28.86
N ASP A 119 12.25 -6.36 -28.86
CA ASP A 119 11.02 -7.11 -28.59
C ASP A 119 10.40 -6.76 -27.23
N PRO A 120 9.07 -6.74 -27.14
CA PRO A 120 8.37 -6.50 -25.87
C PRO A 120 8.80 -7.51 -24.79
N GLY A 121 9.04 -7.03 -23.58
CA GLY A 121 9.49 -7.84 -22.44
C GLY A 121 11.02 -8.07 -22.37
N VAL A 122 11.77 -7.51 -23.30
CA VAL A 122 13.24 -7.53 -23.30
C VAL A 122 13.76 -6.19 -22.80
N ASN A 123 14.44 -6.16 -21.66
CA ASN A 123 15.05 -4.93 -21.17
C ASN A 123 16.49 -4.80 -21.64
N ILE A 124 16.82 -3.65 -22.24
CA ILE A 124 18.20 -3.29 -22.57
C ILE A 124 18.87 -2.82 -21.29
N ARG A 125 19.90 -3.55 -20.86
CA ARG A 125 20.67 -3.22 -19.63
C ARG A 125 21.81 -2.28 -19.89
N PHE A 126 22.45 -2.42 -21.05
CA PHE A 126 23.60 -1.62 -21.44
C PHE A 126 23.64 -1.42 -22.95
N ILE A 127 24.01 -0.21 -23.38
CA ILE A 127 24.25 0.14 -24.78
C ILE A 127 25.67 0.71 -24.93
N THR A 128 26.37 0.32 -25.98
CA THR A 128 27.70 0.84 -26.32
C THR A 128 27.86 1.04 -27.82
N ALA A 129 28.61 2.07 -28.23
CA ALA A 129 28.93 2.31 -29.62
C ALA A 129 30.27 1.62 -29.99
N ASP A 130 30.40 1.20 -31.24
CA ASP A 130 31.68 0.78 -31.79
C ASP A 130 32.60 2.03 -31.94
N PRO A 131 33.78 2.07 -31.30
CA PRO A 131 34.60 3.26 -31.32
C PRO A 131 35.18 3.63 -32.70
N SER A 132 35.05 2.75 -33.69
CA SER A 132 35.55 2.96 -35.06
C SER A 132 34.47 3.10 -36.12
N ASP A 133 33.17 2.95 -35.73
CA ASP A 133 32.06 2.94 -36.69
C ASP A 133 30.76 3.48 -36.03
N SER A 134 30.41 4.70 -36.41
CA SER A 134 29.23 5.41 -35.84
C SER A 134 27.88 4.75 -36.18
N GLN A 135 27.87 3.81 -37.13
CA GLN A 135 26.63 3.08 -37.46
C GLN A 135 26.45 1.82 -36.59
N VAL A 136 27.51 1.39 -35.89
CA VAL A 136 27.45 0.13 -35.12
C VAL A 136 27.27 0.40 -33.65
N LEU A 137 26.18 -0.21 -33.12
CA LEU A 137 25.87 -0.24 -31.68
C LEU A 137 25.71 -1.67 -31.19
N TYR A 138 26.06 -1.90 -29.95
CA TYR A 138 25.82 -3.16 -29.25
C TYR A 138 24.94 -2.93 -28.03
N ALA A 139 24.04 -3.88 -27.75
CA ALA A 139 23.17 -3.85 -26.56
C ALA A 139 23.25 -5.18 -25.80
N ALA A 140 23.44 -5.09 -24.49
CA ALA A 140 23.27 -6.21 -23.59
C ALA A 140 21.84 -6.21 -23.05
N THR A 141 21.17 -7.38 -23.07
CA THR A 141 19.74 -7.47 -22.74
C THR A 141 19.43 -8.50 -21.66
N SER A 142 18.26 -8.37 -21.07
CA SER A 142 17.82 -9.25 -19.97
C SER A 142 17.57 -10.70 -20.39
N THR A 143 17.10 -10.94 -21.63
CA THR A 143 16.62 -12.27 -22.07
C THR A 143 17.04 -12.67 -23.50
N GLN A 144 17.49 -11.70 -24.33
CA GLN A 144 17.94 -11.96 -25.69
C GLN A 144 19.46 -11.95 -25.87
N GLY A 145 20.22 -11.86 -24.79
CA GLY A 145 21.69 -11.83 -24.81
C GLY A 145 22.24 -10.53 -25.39
N VAL A 146 23.19 -10.67 -26.32
CA VAL A 146 23.86 -9.54 -26.99
C VAL A 146 23.19 -9.28 -28.34
N LEU A 147 22.78 -8.03 -28.55
CA LEU A 147 22.25 -7.55 -29.82
C LEU A 147 23.26 -6.60 -30.47
N ARG A 148 23.26 -6.56 -31.81
CA ARG A 148 24.05 -5.66 -32.64
C ARG A 148 23.13 -4.90 -33.60
N SER A 149 23.32 -3.59 -33.71
CA SER A 149 22.82 -2.76 -34.77
C SER A 149 23.96 -2.40 -35.73
N ALA A 150 23.63 -2.24 -37.02
CA ALA A 150 24.54 -1.77 -38.04
C ALA A 150 24.01 -0.54 -38.78
N ASP A 151 22.98 0.13 -38.22
CA ASP A 151 22.27 1.24 -38.81
C ASP A 151 21.96 2.34 -37.76
N SER A 152 22.91 2.58 -36.89
CA SER A 152 22.81 3.58 -35.81
C SER A 152 21.64 3.34 -34.83
N GLY A 153 21.35 2.07 -34.54
CA GLY A 153 20.35 1.66 -33.57
C GLY A 153 18.90 1.60 -34.10
N VAL A 154 18.68 1.63 -35.42
CA VAL A 154 17.34 1.53 -36.00
C VAL A 154 16.84 0.07 -35.95
N THR A 155 17.71 -0.88 -36.32
CA THR A 155 17.37 -2.32 -36.24
C THR A 155 18.40 -3.08 -35.41
N TRP A 156 17.95 -4.17 -34.79
CA TRP A 156 18.76 -4.98 -33.88
C TRP A 156 18.73 -6.45 -34.26
N VAL A 157 19.88 -7.10 -34.20
CA VAL A 157 20.04 -8.53 -34.49
C VAL A 157 20.81 -9.21 -33.36
N ALA A 158 20.30 -10.34 -32.88
CA ALA A 158 20.98 -11.13 -31.86
C ALA A 158 22.26 -11.79 -32.40
N ILE A 159 23.36 -11.68 -31.65
CA ILE A 159 24.67 -12.19 -32.00
C ILE A 159 25.22 -13.14 -30.93
N ASN A 160 24.48 -14.20 -30.58
CA ASN A 160 24.69 -15.05 -29.41
C ASN A 160 25.39 -16.39 -29.69
N LYS A 161 25.93 -16.62 -30.89
CA LYS A 161 26.58 -17.89 -31.21
C LYS A 161 27.77 -18.19 -30.30
N GLY A 162 27.66 -19.26 -29.51
CA GLY A 162 28.66 -19.65 -28.52
C GLY A 162 28.36 -19.21 -27.08
N ILE A 163 27.23 -18.53 -26.83
CA ILE A 163 26.71 -18.23 -25.51
C ILE A 163 25.71 -19.32 -25.10
N ALA A 164 25.89 -19.94 -23.92
CA ALA A 164 24.98 -20.95 -23.45
C ALA A 164 23.69 -20.29 -22.88
N PRO A 165 22.49 -20.70 -23.33
CA PRO A 165 21.24 -20.20 -22.82
C PRO A 165 20.90 -20.82 -21.44
N PHE A 166 20.01 -20.18 -20.69
CA PHE A 166 19.32 -20.78 -19.57
C PHE A 166 18.40 -21.95 -20.03
N PRO A 167 17.94 -22.82 -19.11
CA PRO A 167 17.06 -23.94 -19.46
C PRO A 167 15.74 -23.55 -20.16
N ASP A 168 15.26 -22.32 -19.99
CA ASP A 168 14.10 -21.74 -20.66
C ASP A 168 14.41 -21.15 -22.05
N GLY A 169 15.67 -21.25 -22.50
CA GLY A 169 16.14 -20.73 -23.77
C GLY A 169 16.54 -19.27 -23.77
N THR A 170 16.37 -18.55 -22.66
CA THR A 170 16.78 -17.14 -22.56
C THR A 170 18.31 -17.00 -22.37
N ILE A 171 18.85 -15.88 -22.82
CA ILE A 171 20.26 -15.48 -22.59
C ILE A 171 20.26 -14.12 -21.93
N SER A 172 20.88 -14.01 -20.75
CA SER A 172 21.03 -12.75 -20.05
C SER A 172 22.41 -12.19 -20.24
N ALA A 173 22.51 -10.94 -20.69
CA ALA A 173 23.75 -10.17 -20.75
C ALA A 173 23.59 -8.89 -19.92
N THR A 174 24.65 -8.48 -19.23
CA THR A 174 24.63 -7.27 -18.41
C THR A 174 25.40 -6.13 -19.06
N ARG A 175 26.49 -6.43 -19.75
CA ARG A 175 27.34 -5.42 -20.40
C ARG A 175 28.08 -5.98 -21.61
N VAL A 176 28.39 -5.10 -22.57
CA VAL A 176 29.32 -5.35 -23.69
C VAL A 176 30.39 -4.27 -23.71
N TRP A 177 31.64 -4.68 -23.91
CA TRP A 177 32.77 -3.80 -24.12
C TRP A 177 33.34 -4.01 -25.52
N VAL A 178 33.74 -2.95 -26.19
CA VAL A 178 34.38 -2.95 -27.47
C VAL A 178 35.84 -2.48 -27.26
N ASP A 179 36.79 -3.24 -27.74
CA ASP A 179 38.21 -2.82 -27.66
C ASP A 179 38.41 -1.56 -28.52
N PRO A 180 38.85 -0.44 -27.92
CA PRO A 180 39.09 0.81 -28.64
C PRO A 180 40.19 0.74 -29.69
N HIS A 181 41.08 -0.25 -29.61
CA HIS A 181 42.15 -0.47 -30.58
C HIS A 181 41.75 -1.43 -31.71
N SER A 182 40.71 -2.26 -31.50
CA SER A 182 40.27 -3.25 -32.44
C SER A 182 38.78 -3.59 -32.25
N SER A 183 37.90 -3.03 -33.06
CA SER A 183 36.47 -3.35 -33.03
C SER A 183 36.13 -4.81 -33.41
N GLN A 184 37.15 -5.62 -33.77
CA GLN A 184 36.96 -7.06 -33.90
C GLN A 184 36.86 -7.75 -32.54
N VAL A 185 37.45 -7.18 -31.50
CA VAL A 185 37.51 -7.76 -30.16
C VAL A 185 36.43 -7.16 -29.27
N LEU A 186 35.53 -8.02 -28.83
CA LEU A 186 34.46 -7.67 -27.89
C LEU A 186 34.54 -8.53 -26.62
N PHE A 187 34.03 -7.99 -25.52
CA PHE A 187 33.76 -8.74 -24.30
C PHE A 187 32.29 -8.58 -23.91
N ALA A 188 31.74 -9.64 -23.36
CA ALA A 188 30.37 -9.59 -22.83
C ALA A 188 30.30 -10.30 -21.47
N SER A 189 29.70 -9.66 -20.51
CA SER A 189 29.32 -10.29 -19.26
C SER A 189 27.92 -10.86 -19.42
N THR A 190 27.77 -12.17 -19.23
CA THR A 190 26.53 -12.91 -19.47
C THR A 190 26.24 -13.89 -18.33
N ASN A 191 25.10 -14.60 -18.43
CA ASN A 191 24.80 -15.71 -17.52
C ASN A 191 25.83 -16.86 -17.58
N ASP A 192 26.61 -16.94 -18.67
CA ASP A 192 27.67 -17.95 -18.89
C ASP A 192 29.06 -17.43 -18.43
N GLY A 193 29.12 -16.25 -17.78
CA GLY A 193 30.32 -15.59 -17.32
C GLY A 193 30.82 -14.53 -18.29
N LEU A 194 32.16 -14.29 -18.26
CA LEU A 194 32.83 -13.38 -19.18
C LEU A 194 33.19 -14.10 -20.46
N LEU A 195 32.66 -13.60 -21.57
CA LEU A 195 32.96 -14.14 -22.91
C LEU A 195 33.75 -13.12 -23.75
N ARG A 196 34.50 -13.63 -24.69
CA ARG A 196 35.28 -12.88 -25.69
C ARG A 196 34.83 -13.24 -27.09
N SER A 197 34.70 -12.27 -27.96
CA SER A 197 34.60 -12.42 -29.41
C SER A 197 35.85 -11.82 -30.06
N ALA A 198 36.30 -12.38 -31.18
CA ALA A 198 37.36 -11.86 -32.03
C ALA A 198 36.86 -11.54 -33.44
N ASP A 199 35.56 -11.52 -33.65
CA ASP A 199 34.90 -11.41 -34.96
C ASP A 199 33.64 -10.51 -34.92
N ARG A 200 33.71 -9.43 -34.13
CA ARG A 200 32.59 -8.45 -33.94
C ARG A 200 31.31 -9.10 -33.42
N GLY A 201 31.40 -10.11 -32.56
CA GLY A 201 30.28 -10.80 -31.97
C GLY A 201 29.70 -11.92 -32.84
N ALA A 202 30.31 -12.24 -34.01
CA ALA A 202 29.79 -13.35 -34.82
C ALA A 202 29.92 -14.71 -34.13
N SER A 203 30.93 -14.85 -33.22
CA SER A 203 31.02 -15.96 -32.28
C SER A 203 31.65 -15.55 -30.96
N TRP A 204 31.31 -16.28 -29.89
CA TRP A 204 31.78 -16.03 -28.54
C TRP A 204 32.47 -17.26 -27.94
N THR A 205 33.46 -17.00 -27.10
CA THR A 205 34.24 -18.03 -26.37
C THR A 205 34.32 -17.62 -24.92
N ALA A 206 33.96 -18.52 -24.00
CA ALA A 206 34.02 -18.26 -22.56
C ALA A 206 35.48 -18.13 -22.11
N ILE A 207 35.80 -17.09 -21.31
CA ILE A 207 37.09 -16.86 -20.68
C ILE A 207 37.02 -17.22 -19.20
N SER A 208 35.90 -16.90 -18.53
CA SER A 208 35.71 -17.14 -17.11
C SER A 208 34.23 -17.43 -16.85
N THR A 209 33.96 -18.41 -16.00
CA THR A 209 32.60 -18.73 -15.56
C THR A 209 32.17 -17.88 -14.35
N ALA A 210 33.05 -17.05 -13.80
CA ALA A 210 32.73 -16.15 -12.70
C ALA A 210 31.94 -14.93 -13.23
N ALA A 211 30.83 -14.63 -12.59
CA ALA A 211 30.10 -13.39 -12.83
C ALA A 211 30.96 -12.21 -12.37
N LEU A 212 31.05 -11.19 -13.22
CA LEU A 212 31.78 -9.96 -12.94
C LEU A 212 30.83 -8.81 -12.69
N SER A 213 31.27 -7.84 -11.90
CA SER A 213 30.54 -6.58 -11.83
C SER A 213 30.74 -5.77 -13.13
N ASP A 214 29.73 -4.97 -13.49
CA ASP A 214 29.67 -4.33 -14.81
C ASP A 214 30.77 -3.30 -15.10
N ASN A 215 31.51 -2.86 -14.08
CA ASN A 215 32.55 -1.80 -14.22
C ASN A 215 33.97 -2.29 -14.00
N THR A 216 34.20 -3.60 -14.06
CA THR A 216 35.48 -4.21 -13.67
C THR A 216 36.41 -4.51 -14.84
N LEU A 217 36.11 -4.10 -16.09
CA LEU A 217 37.02 -4.28 -17.23
C LEU A 217 37.37 -2.92 -17.83
N THR A 218 38.69 -2.73 -18.09
CA THR A 218 39.24 -1.55 -18.80
C THR A 218 40.37 -1.95 -19.75
N PHE A 219 40.48 -1.20 -20.85
CA PHE A 219 41.56 -1.37 -21.84
C PHE A 219 42.71 -0.41 -21.52
N ASP A 220 43.92 -0.83 -21.77
CA ASP A 220 45.12 0.05 -21.66
C ASP A 220 45.12 1.02 -22.85
N PRO A 221 45.02 2.33 -22.64
CA PRO A 221 44.94 3.28 -23.75
C PRO A 221 46.23 3.42 -24.54
N PHE A 222 47.34 2.90 -24.02
CA PHE A 222 48.65 3.01 -24.63
C PHE A 222 49.22 1.71 -25.21
N ARG A 223 48.57 0.56 -24.87
CA ARG A 223 49.02 -0.77 -25.25
C ARG A 223 47.88 -1.59 -25.84
N PRO A 224 47.77 -1.67 -27.18
CA PRO A 224 46.82 -2.57 -27.84
C PRO A 224 46.93 -4.00 -27.28
N GLY A 225 45.83 -4.66 -27.05
CA GLY A 225 45.76 -6.00 -26.52
C GLY A 225 46.00 -6.13 -25.00
N ALA A 226 46.35 -5.03 -24.31
CA ALA A 226 46.46 -5.03 -22.85
C ALA A 226 45.12 -4.63 -22.20
N ILE A 227 44.60 -5.49 -21.30
CA ILE A 227 43.30 -5.37 -20.67
C ILE A 227 43.47 -5.65 -19.17
N TYR A 228 42.80 -4.87 -18.35
CA TYR A 228 42.74 -5.07 -16.90
C TYR A 228 41.33 -5.46 -16.46
N LEU A 229 41.25 -6.42 -15.56
CA LEU A 229 40.00 -7.00 -15.08
C LEU A 229 40.05 -7.09 -13.54
N GLY A 230 39.11 -6.45 -12.88
CA GLY A 230 38.83 -6.61 -11.44
C GLY A 230 38.18 -7.95 -11.15
N ALA A 231 38.81 -8.78 -10.32
CA ALA A 231 38.32 -10.09 -9.92
C ALA A 231 38.46 -10.28 -8.41
N GLY A 232 37.37 -10.14 -7.66
CA GLY A 232 37.42 -10.12 -6.21
C GLY A 232 38.29 -8.99 -5.69
N SER A 233 39.31 -9.28 -4.85
CA SER A 233 40.26 -8.30 -4.31
C SER A 233 41.52 -8.14 -5.16
N SER A 234 41.58 -8.75 -6.32
CA SER A 234 42.73 -8.73 -7.22
C SER A 234 42.39 -8.09 -8.55
N VAL A 235 43.40 -7.60 -9.24
CA VAL A 235 43.29 -7.17 -10.63
C VAL A 235 44.03 -8.20 -11.48
N LEU A 236 43.42 -8.64 -12.55
CA LEU A 236 44.01 -9.50 -13.56
C LEU A 236 44.44 -8.64 -14.75
N GLN A 237 45.49 -9.04 -15.41
CA GLN A 237 45.98 -8.42 -16.65
C GLN A 237 46.04 -9.44 -17.79
N SER A 238 45.57 -9.05 -18.94
CA SER A 238 45.87 -9.70 -20.22
C SER A 238 46.80 -8.82 -21.02
N THR A 239 47.63 -9.46 -21.87
CA THR A 239 48.51 -8.80 -22.88
C THR A 239 48.33 -9.42 -24.25
N ASP A 240 47.29 -10.24 -24.45
CA ASP A 240 47.05 -11.03 -25.65
C ASP A 240 45.58 -10.89 -26.10
N ASP A 241 45.06 -9.66 -26.08
CA ASP A 241 43.65 -9.34 -26.42
C ASP A 241 42.62 -10.12 -25.58
N GLY A 242 42.92 -10.42 -24.34
CA GLY A 242 42.01 -11.11 -23.41
C GLY A 242 41.90 -12.62 -23.65
N GLN A 243 42.87 -13.26 -24.34
CA GLN A 243 42.86 -14.71 -24.46
C GLN A 243 43.30 -15.39 -23.16
N THR A 244 44.27 -14.78 -22.45
CA THR A 244 44.72 -15.24 -21.15
C THR A 244 44.77 -14.08 -20.15
N PHE A 245 44.54 -14.37 -18.88
CA PHE A 245 44.63 -13.40 -17.80
C PHE A 245 45.56 -13.90 -16.69
N LEU A 246 46.47 -13.05 -16.25
CA LEU A 246 47.39 -13.29 -15.13
C LEU A 246 47.00 -12.40 -13.95
N ALA A 247 47.00 -12.96 -12.75
CA ALA A 247 46.73 -12.21 -11.54
C ALA A 247 47.91 -11.28 -11.22
N LEU A 248 47.61 -10.01 -10.98
CA LEU A 248 48.53 -9.02 -10.42
C LEU A 248 48.46 -9.02 -8.88
N SER A 249 49.17 -8.10 -8.24
CA SER A 249 49.10 -7.96 -6.78
C SER A 249 47.68 -7.63 -6.31
N ALA A 250 47.22 -8.31 -5.25
CA ALA A 250 45.97 -7.96 -4.59
C ALA A 250 46.04 -6.56 -3.97
N LEU A 251 44.91 -5.93 -3.82
CA LEU A 251 44.79 -4.66 -3.10
C LEU A 251 45.24 -4.82 -1.63
N PRO A 252 45.85 -3.80 -1.02
CA PRO A 252 46.48 -3.91 0.31
C PRO A 252 45.48 -4.29 1.44
N ASP A 253 44.21 -3.89 1.31
CA ASP A 253 43.17 -4.15 2.30
C ASP A 253 42.25 -5.30 1.90
N GLN A 254 42.53 -5.99 0.80
CA GLN A 254 41.75 -7.08 0.24
C GLN A 254 40.27 -6.72 -0.08
N SER A 255 39.97 -5.44 -0.28
CA SER A 255 38.65 -4.99 -0.70
C SER A 255 38.32 -5.45 -2.11
N VAL A 256 37.02 -5.76 -2.34
CA VAL A 256 36.54 -6.17 -3.66
C VAL A 256 36.61 -4.99 -4.64
N VAL A 257 37.16 -5.22 -5.82
CA VAL A 257 37.20 -4.25 -6.93
C VAL A 257 35.83 -4.17 -7.56
N ALA A 258 35.20 -3.01 -7.45
CA ALA A 258 33.85 -2.72 -8.02
C ALA A 258 33.95 -1.97 -9.36
N ALA A 259 35.02 -1.18 -9.55
CA ALA A 259 35.31 -0.48 -10.79
C ALA A 259 36.83 -0.41 -11.04
N ILE A 260 37.24 -0.40 -12.32
CA ILE A 260 38.61 -0.18 -12.71
C ILE A 260 38.69 0.75 -13.93
N VAL A 261 39.63 1.68 -13.92
CA VAL A 261 39.88 2.55 -15.06
C VAL A 261 41.38 2.74 -15.26
N ALA A 262 41.82 2.68 -16.52
CA ALA A 262 43.20 3.06 -16.92
C ALA A 262 43.24 4.55 -17.22
N ASP A 263 44.26 5.24 -16.70
CA ASP A 263 44.46 6.67 -16.93
C ASP A 263 44.86 6.93 -18.40
N PRO A 264 44.07 7.70 -19.17
CA PRO A 264 44.37 7.95 -20.58
C PRO A 264 45.55 8.93 -20.80
N HIS A 265 46.02 9.58 -19.75
CA HIS A 265 47.11 10.57 -19.82
C HIS A 265 48.42 10.08 -19.20
N HIS A 266 48.36 9.05 -18.32
CA HIS A 266 49.55 8.54 -17.61
C HIS A 266 49.72 7.04 -17.83
N ARG A 267 50.70 6.68 -18.67
CA ARG A 267 50.99 5.29 -19.01
C ARG A 267 51.26 4.44 -17.76
N GLY A 268 50.59 3.30 -17.66
CA GLY A 268 50.75 2.36 -16.54
C GLY A 268 50.06 2.79 -15.27
N THR A 269 49.27 3.88 -15.30
CA THR A 269 48.52 4.31 -14.15
C THR A 269 47.09 3.74 -14.22
N LEU A 270 46.66 3.09 -13.14
CA LEU A 270 45.35 2.49 -12.95
C LEU A 270 44.70 3.03 -11.70
N TYR A 271 43.39 3.12 -11.71
CA TYR A 271 42.58 3.40 -10.52
C TYR A 271 41.55 2.28 -10.32
N ALA A 272 41.46 1.76 -9.10
CA ALA A 272 40.52 0.75 -8.70
C ALA A 272 39.57 1.33 -7.64
N GLY A 273 38.26 1.35 -7.92
CA GLY A 273 37.19 1.68 -6.97
C GLY A 273 36.76 0.44 -6.21
N THR A 274 36.63 0.56 -4.90
CA THR A 274 36.31 -0.54 -3.99
C THR A 274 35.29 -0.10 -2.94
N TYR A 275 34.82 -1.05 -2.14
CA TYR A 275 33.96 -0.71 -0.98
C TYR A 275 34.69 0.06 0.13
N SER A 276 36.02 0.17 0.08
CA SER A 276 36.80 0.91 1.06
C SER A 276 37.40 2.22 0.51
N GLY A 277 37.44 2.41 -0.80
CA GLY A 277 37.94 3.63 -1.41
C GLY A 277 38.49 3.48 -2.82
N VAL A 278 39.23 4.51 -3.28
CA VAL A 278 39.98 4.49 -4.53
C VAL A 278 41.43 4.13 -4.25
N PHE A 279 41.93 3.15 -4.97
CA PHE A 279 43.36 2.76 -4.99
C PHE A 279 43.96 3.15 -6.33
N GLN A 280 45.19 3.66 -6.29
CA GLN A 280 46.00 3.99 -7.46
C GLN A 280 47.19 3.03 -7.56
N SER A 281 47.44 2.57 -8.77
CA SER A 281 48.73 1.97 -9.19
C SER A 281 49.36 2.87 -10.23
N VAL A 282 50.68 3.02 -10.21
CA VAL A 282 51.50 3.74 -11.23
C VAL A 282 52.45 2.82 -11.99
N ASP A 283 52.36 1.52 -11.74
CA ASP A 283 53.26 0.47 -12.26
C ASP A 283 52.47 -0.67 -12.91
N SER A 284 51.34 -0.34 -13.56
CA SER A 284 50.47 -1.27 -14.28
C SER A 284 49.88 -2.36 -13.38
N GLY A 285 49.56 -2.03 -12.12
CA GLY A 285 48.88 -2.91 -11.18
C GLY A 285 49.78 -3.79 -10.32
N LEU A 286 51.11 -3.56 -10.37
CA LEU A 286 52.07 -4.33 -9.55
C LEU A 286 52.02 -3.90 -8.08
N THR A 287 51.81 -2.59 -7.82
CA THR A 287 51.66 -2.05 -6.47
C THR A 287 50.48 -1.09 -6.42
N TRP A 288 49.78 -1.03 -5.24
CA TRP A 288 48.59 -0.21 -5.04
C TRP A 288 48.74 0.67 -3.81
N SER A 289 48.28 1.91 -3.90
CA SER A 289 48.21 2.86 -2.79
C SER A 289 46.77 3.45 -2.70
N ARG A 290 46.22 3.51 -1.48
CA ARG A 290 44.92 4.12 -1.25
C ARG A 290 45.01 5.64 -1.38
N LYS A 291 44.11 6.25 -2.15
CA LYS A 291 44.02 7.69 -2.39
C LYS A 291 42.80 8.33 -1.75
N LEU A 292 41.68 7.65 -1.80
CA LEU A 292 40.41 8.16 -1.29
C LEU A 292 39.72 7.10 -0.44
N ALA A 293 39.10 7.51 0.66
CA ALA A 293 38.30 6.66 1.51
C ALA A 293 36.80 6.77 1.14
N GLY A 294 36.03 5.72 1.37
CA GLY A 294 34.59 5.64 1.09
C GLY A 294 34.29 4.61 0.01
N GLN A 295 33.06 4.08 0.02
CA GLN A 295 32.66 3.09 -0.98
C GLN A 295 32.57 3.73 -2.37
N VAL A 296 33.24 3.16 -3.36
CA VAL A 296 33.28 3.66 -4.74
C VAL A 296 32.88 2.54 -5.70
N ALA A 297 31.78 2.73 -6.40
CA ALA A 297 31.23 1.76 -7.35
C ALA A 297 31.52 2.10 -8.81
N LEU A 298 31.69 3.39 -9.13
CA LEU A 298 31.97 3.88 -10.49
C LEU A 298 33.22 4.74 -10.52
N LEU A 299 33.97 4.57 -11.57
CA LEU A 299 35.12 5.41 -11.94
C LEU A 299 35.03 5.77 -13.42
N ALA A 300 35.43 6.98 -13.77
CA ALA A 300 35.60 7.39 -15.16
C ALA A 300 36.77 8.32 -15.29
N ALA A 301 37.53 8.23 -16.42
CA ALA A 301 38.60 9.11 -16.77
C ALA A 301 38.24 9.92 -18.02
N ASP A 302 38.47 11.22 -17.99
CA ASP A 302 38.22 12.08 -19.14
C ASP A 302 39.35 11.88 -20.19
N PRO A 303 39.04 11.41 -21.38
CA PRO A 303 40.05 11.25 -22.42
C PRO A 303 40.59 12.59 -22.95
N GLY A 304 39.90 13.71 -22.74
CA GLY A 304 40.26 15.05 -23.18
C GLY A 304 41.02 15.87 -22.14
N SER A 305 41.03 15.44 -20.87
CA SER A 305 41.72 16.14 -19.79
C SER A 305 42.18 15.16 -18.70
N ALA A 306 43.11 15.60 -17.82
CA ALA A 306 43.54 14.78 -16.68
C ALA A 306 42.50 14.63 -15.56
N THR A 307 41.24 14.92 -15.85
CA THR A 307 40.17 14.85 -14.87
C THR A 307 39.65 13.43 -14.70
N LEU A 308 39.57 12.97 -13.45
CA LEU A 308 39.02 11.70 -13.06
C LEU A 308 37.74 11.93 -12.25
N TYR A 309 36.80 11.05 -12.39
CA TYR A 309 35.54 11.08 -11.68
C TYR A 309 35.36 9.78 -10.89
N ALA A 310 34.80 9.90 -9.68
CA ALA A 310 34.42 8.77 -8.85
C ALA A 310 33.04 9.01 -8.23
N GLU A 311 32.19 8.00 -8.25
CA GLU A 311 30.99 8.00 -7.45
C GLU A 311 31.29 7.46 -6.07
N ILE A 312 31.11 8.29 -5.05
CA ILE A 312 31.16 7.88 -3.64
C ILE A 312 29.76 7.57 -3.19
N ALA A 313 29.52 6.34 -2.76
CA ALA A 313 28.20 5.91 -2.32
C ALA A 313 27.61 6.88 -1.30
N PHE A 314 26.38 7.30 -1.55
CA PHE A 314 25.61 8.28 -0.76
C PHE A 314 26.19 9.70 -0.68
N ALA A 315 27.36 9.99 -1.24
CA ALA A 315 27.97 11.32 -1.28
C ALA A 315 27.93 11.97 -2.67
N GLY A 316 27.55 11.19 -3.71
CA GLY A 316 27.48 11.64 -5.08
C GLY A 316 28.82 11.60 -5.82
N MET A 317 28.88 12.25 -6.99
CA MET A 317 30.07 12.26 -7.83
C MET A 317 31.08 13.31 -7.38
N VAL A 318 32.35 12.90 -7.32
CA VAL A 318 33.49 13.80 -7.10
C VAL A 318 34.40 13.78 -8.30
N LYS A 319 35.17 14.87 -8.50
CA LYS A 319 36.24 14.96 -9.52
C LYS A 319 37.56 15.36 -8.93
N THR A 320 38.61 14.98 -9.63
CA THR A 320 40.01 15.30 -9.29
C THR A 320 40.83 15.52 -10.55
N ASN A 321 41.90 16.31 -10.44
CA ASN A 321 42.89 16.50 -11.47
C ASN A 321 44.29 16.08 -10.99
N ASP A 322 44.41 15.50 -9.78
CA ASP A 322 45.67 15.18 -9.12
C ASP A 322 45.72 13.72 -8.60
N GLY A 323 44.95 12.83 -9.22
CA GLY A 323 44.92 11.43 -8.88
C GLY A 323 44.28 11.11 -7.52
N PHE A 324 43.23 11.81 -7.15
CA PHE A 324 42.46 11.68 -5.88
C PHE A 324 43.28 12.08 -4.63
N ASN A 325 44.33 12.90 -4.77
CA ASN A 325 44.96 13.54 -3.61
C ASN A 325 44.07 14.68 -3.06
N THR A 326 43.38 15.38 -3.95
CA THR A 326 42.31 16.30 -3.62
C THR A 326 41.06 16.00 -4.47
N VAL A 327 39.86 16.22 -3.91
CA VAL A 327 38.60 16.01 -4.61
C VAL A 327 37.68 17.20 -4.43
N SER A 328 36.84 17.45 -5.42
CA SER A 328 35.75 18.43 -5.37
C SER A 328 34.44 17.81 -5.88
N PRO A 329 33.28 18.26 -5.44
CA PRO A 329 31.98 17.81 -6.00
C PRO A 329 31.96 18.04 -7.52
N ALA A 330 31.38 17.10 -8.27
CA ALA A 330 31.36 17.14 -9.73
C ALA A 330 29.93 17.26 -10.30
N GLY A 331 28.91 17.29 -9.44
CA GLY A 331 27.52 17.42 -9.83
C GLY A 331 26.64 17.48 -8.60
N PRO A 332 25.32 17.46 -8.77
CA PRO A 332 24.41 17.27 -7.65
C PRO A 332 24.65 15.90 -7.00
N PRO A 333 24.48 15.78 -5.69
CA PRO A 333 24.56 14.48 -5.05
C PRO A 333 23.42 13.59 -5.56
N VAL A 334 23.78 12.49 -6.21
CA VAL A 334 22.84 11.47 -6.71
C VAL A 334 23.17 10.16 -5.99
N ALA A 335 22.16 9.47 -5.51
CA ALA A 335 22.35 8.17 -4.88
C ALA A 335 22.49 7.08 -5.97
N ALA A 336 23.49 6.22 -5.83
CA ALA A 336 23.64 4.99 -6.62
C ALA A 336 23.60 5.18 -8.15
N LEU A 337 24.57 5.88 -8.72
CA LEU A 337 24.70 6.01 -10.18
C LEU A 337 24.82 4.63 -10.87
N ARG A 338 24.16 4.49 -12.02
CA ARG A 338 24.32 3.32 -12.89
C ARG A 338 25.48 3.47 -13.87
N GLN A 339 25.70 4.69 -14.36
CA GLN A 339 26.76 4.98 -15.32
C GLN A 339 27.19 6.44 -15.26
N ILE A 340 28.49 6.68 -15.51
CA ILE A 340 29.06 7.99 -15.82
C ILE A 340 29.55 7.91 -17.28
N LEU A 341 29.11 8.83 -18.13
CA LEU A 341 29.61 8.98 -19.49
C LEU A 341 30.22 10.37 -19.66
N ILE A 342 31.47 10.43 -20.10
CA ILE A 342 32.16 11.69 -20.43
C ILE A 342 32.20 11.80 -21.95
N VAL A 343 31.63 12.88 -22.49
CA VAL A 343 31.63 13.15 -23.94
C VAL A 343 31.73 14.63 -24.24
N GLY A 344 32.77 15.03 -25.01
CA GLY A 344 33.02 16.41 -25.32
C GLY A 344 33.18 17.28 -24.06
N SER A 345 32.34 18.29 -23.92
CA SER A 345 32.35 19.21 -22.77
C SER A 345 31.35 18.84 -21.67
N TYR A 346 30.77 17.64 -21.70
CA TYR A 346 29.75 17.22 -20.79
C TYR A 346 30.03 15.90 -20.12
N VAL A 347 29.54 15.79 -18.88
CA VAL A 347 29.49 14.55 -18.13
C VAL A 347 28.02 14.20 -17.94
N PHE A 348 27.64 13.01 -18.28
CA PHE A 348 26.26 12.49 -18.08
C PHE A 348 26.26 11.49 -16.95
N GLU A 349 25.29 11.63 -16.07
CA GLU A 349 25.02 10.69 -14.98
C GLU A 349 23.67 9.99 -15.26
N ILE A 350 23.65 8.67 -15.13
CA ILE A 350 22.43 7.89 -15.11
C ILE A 350 22.25 7.32 -13.72
N ALA A 351 21.09 7.59 -13.13
CA ALA A 351 20.65 7.06 -11.84
C ALA A 351 19.36 6.24 -12.00
N PRO A 352 19.01 5.36 -11.06
CA PRO A 352 17.68 4.81 -10.96
C PRO A 352 16.68 5.96 -10.71
N PRO A 353 15.41 5.84 -11.16
CA PRO A 353 14.37 6.78 -10.78
C PRO A 353 14.22 6.75 -9.25
N ALA A 354 14.17 7.92 -8.64
CA ALA A 354 13.87 8.09 -7.22
C ALA A 354 12.36 8.32 -7.04
N ASN A 355 11.85 8.03 -5.86
CA ASN A 355 10.51 8.44 -5.48
C ASN A 355 10.52 9.92 -5.09
N ASP A 356 9.56 10.68 -5.58
CA ASP A 356 9.33 12.08 -5.22
C ASP A 356 7.95 12.25 -4.61
N VAL A 357 7.75 13.35 -3.91
CA VAL A 357 6.46 13.76 -3.38
C VAL A 357 5.69 14.53 -4.43
N PHE A 358 4.45 14.19 -4.67
CA PHE A 358 3.56 15.01 -5.50
C PHE A 358 2.45 15.69 -4.68
N ALA A 359 1.97 16.82 -5.19
CA ALA A 359 0.77 17.48 -4.70
C ALA A 359 -0.08 17.95 -5.87
N VAL A 360 -1.39 17.67 -5.84
CA VAL A 360 -2.34 18.04 -6.89
C VAL A 360 -3.53 18.73 -6.27
N LYS A 361 -3.98 19.82 -6.89
CA LYS A 361 -5.27 20.47 -6.60
C LYS A 361 -6.21 20.20 -7.76
N VAL A 362 -7.36 19.62 -7.47
CA VAL A 362 -8.45 19.36 -8.42
C VAL A 362 -9.60 20.29 -8.10
N GLY A 363 -10.13 20.97 -9.11
CA GLY A 363 -11.30 21.83 -8.98
C GLY A 363 -12.60 21.03 -8.80
N PRO A 364 -13.68 21.71 -8.41
CA PRO A 364 -14.98 21.07 -8.17
C PRO A 364 -15.63 20.47 -9.45
N ASP A 365 -15.09 20.77 -10.61
CA ASP A 365 -15.48 20.23 -11.92
C ASP A 365 -14.54 19.10 -12.41
N GLY A 366 -13.61 18.63 -11.58
CA GLY A 366 -12.64 17.61 -11.93
C GLY A 366 -11.44 18.16 -12.72
N THR A 367 -11.31 19.45 -12.93
CA THR A 367 -10.15 20.03 -13.61
C THR A 367 -8.93 20.07 -12.68
N ILE A 368 -7.75 19.75 -13.21
CA ILE A 368 -6.50 19.93 -12.47
C ILE A 368 -6.16 21.41 -12.45
N VAL A 369 -6.23 22.04 -11.27
CA VAL A 369 -5.87 23.46 -11.07
C VAL A 369 -4.35 23.62 -11.05
N TYR A 370 -3.66 22.76 -10.31
CA TYR A 370 -2.22 22.59 -10.39
C TYR A 370 -1.84 21.16 -10.07
N ALA A 371 -0.71 20.75 -10.58
CA ALA A 371 0.01 19.55 -10.15
C ALA A 371 1.49 19.90 -10.00
N THR A 372 2.12 19.52 -8.92
CA THR A 372 3.55 19.71 -8.67
C THR A 372 4.12 18.44 -8.06
N ASP A 373 5.36 18.18 -8.35
CA ASP A 373 6.18 17.19 -7.67
C ASP A 373 7.43 17.89 -7.14
N PHE A 374 7.92 17.43 -6.02
CA PHE A 374 9.10 17.97 -5.37
C PHE A 374 9.82 16.91 -4.56
N GLY A 375 11.13 17.03 -4.55
CA GLY A 375 12.03 16.12 -3.86
C GLY A 375 13.46 16.58 -4.05
N GLY A 376 14.39 15.68 -3.87
CA GLY A 376 15.81 15.89 -4.18
C GLY A 376 16.31 14.87 -5.19
N SER A 377 17.55 14.45 -5.04
CA SER A 377 18.19 13.50 -5.95
C SER A 377 18.02 12.03 -5.52
N ALA A 378 17.45 11.76 -4.35
CA ALA A 378 17.22 10.43 -3.80
C ALA A 378 15.75 10.27 -3.40
N ASP A 379 15.40 9.16 -2.74
CA ASP A 379 14.02 8.89 -2.38
C ASP A 379 13.45 9.89 -1.38
N ASP A 380 12.32 10.45 -1.75
CA ASP A 380 11.51 11.38 -0.96
C ASP A 380 10.08 10.85 -0.88
N SER A 381 9.52 10.77 0.30
CA SER A 381 8.19 10.22 0.51
C SER A 381 7.39 11.03 1.51
N ALA A 382 6.18 11.43 1.13
CA ALA A 382 5.20 11.98 2.05
C ALA A 382 4.62 10.89 2.95
N THR A 383 4.26 11.25 4.16
CA THR A 383 3.52 10.39 5.10
C THR A 383 2.17 10.99 5.49
N SER A 384 2.01 12.31 5.40
CA SER A 384 0.75 12.98 5.75
C SER A 384 0.71 14.40 5.17
N MET A 385 -0.52 14.95 5.03
CA MET A 385 -0.76 16.33 4.66
C MET A 385 -1.81 17.01 5.55
N ALA A 386 -1.74 18.33 5.62
CA ALA A 386 -2.79 19.18 6.17
C ALA A 386 -3.04 20.39 5.27
N LEU A 387 -4.27 20.89 5.27
CA LEU A 387 -4.67 22.06 4.50
C LEU A 387 -4.77 23.29 5.40
N GLY A 388 -4.05 24.35 5.06
CA GLY A 388 -4.18 25.66 5.71
C GLY A 388 -5.47 26.37 5.28
N ALA A 389 -5.94 27.29 6.10
CA ALA A 389 -7.17 28.06 5.82
C ALA A 389 -7.10 28.89 4.53
N ASP A 390 -5.91 29.26 4.09
CA ASP A 390 -5.62 30.00 2.85
C ASP A 390 -5.55 29.08 1.61
N GLY A 391 -5.66 27.76 1.77
CA GLY A 391 -5.46 26.77 0.72
C GLY A 391 -4.00 26.38 0.50
N SER A 392 -3.10 26.73 1.40
CA SER A 392 -1.73 26.22 1.43
C SER A 392 -1.72 24.74 1.86
N VAL A 393 -0.83 23.95 1.28
CA VAL A 393 -0.68 22.52 1.60
C VAL A 393 0.58 22.33 2.44
N TYR A 394 0.43 21.74 3.63
CA TYR A 394 1.54 21.38 4.50
C TYR A 394 1.76 19.88 4.43
N ILE A 395 3.01 19.46 4.31
CA ILE A 395 3.38 18.07 4.04
C ILE A 395 4.52 17.68 4.97
N THR A 396 4.45 16.49 5.55
CA THR A 396 5.56 15.87 6.26
C THR A 396 5.87 14.50 5.67
N GLY A 397 7.09 14.04 5.88
CA GLY A 397 7.54 12.76 5.37
C GLY A 397 9.00 12.47 5.65
N ALA A 398 9.57 11.57 4.89
CA ALA A 398 10.97 11.16 4.97
C ALA A 398 11.71 11.50 3.66
N THR A 399 12.95 11.97 3.79
CA THR A 399 13.84 12.24 2.67
C THR A 399 15.19 11.57 2.88
N THR A 400 15.70 10.86 1.88
CA THR A 400 17.10 10.41 1.85
C THR A 400 18.00 11.40 1.10
N SER A 401 17.39 12.38 0.43
CA SER A 401 18.05 13.42 -0.35
C SER A 401 18.85 14.39 0.54
N VAL A 402 20.06 14.68 0.17
CA VAL A 402 20.87 15.73 0.81
C VAL A 402 20.61 17.12 0.20
N ASP A 403 20.00 17.15 -0.98
CA ASP A 403 19.59 18.32 -1.75
C ASP A 403 18.08 18.51 -1.80
N PHE A 404 17.33 17.94 -0.84
CA PHE A 404 15.92 18.25 -0.66
C PHE A 404 15.72 19.77 -0.57
N PRO A 405 14.70 20.37 -1.24
CA PRO A 405 14.61 21.82 -1.43
C PRO A 405 14.29 22.60 -0.15
N ALA A 406 15.06 22.37 0.89
CA ALA A 406 14.95 23.12 2.15
C ALA A 406 15.29 24.60 1.89
N THR A 407 14.44 25.50 2.44
CA THR A 407 14.58 26.92 2.17
C THR A 407 15.69 27.56 3.01
N SER A 408 16.35 28.57 2.46
CA SER A 408 17.30 29.38 3.22
C SER A 408 16.62 30.07 4.41
N GLY A 409 17.20 29.87 5.61
CA GLY A 409 16.61 30.39 6.86
C GLY A 409 15.51 29.52 7.48
N ALA A 410 15.23 28.33 6.92
CA ALA A 410 14.41 27.33 7.57
C ALA A 410 15.03 26.83 8.89
N TYR A 411 14.25 26.15 9.72
CA TYR A 411 14.70 25.60 11.00
C TYR A 411 15.99 24.77 10.85
N THR A 412 16.04 23.89 9.86
CA THR A 412 17.24 23.17 9.46
C THR A 412 17.30 23.13 7.94
N ALA A 413 18.20 23.89 7.34
CA ALA A 413 18.34 24.04 5.90
C ALA A 413 19.24 22.95 5.26
N ALA A 414 19.99 22.20 6.05
CA ALA A 414 20.87 21.14 5.57
C ALA A 414 20.71 19.87 6.40
N LYS A 415 20.75 18.72 5.75
CA LYS A 415 20.67 17.41 6.39
C LYS A 415 21.90 17.18 7.26
N SER A 416 21.71 16.77 8.53
CA SER A 416 22.80 16.47 9.46
C SER A 416 23.23 15.00 9.44
N SER A 417 22.31 14.11 9.07
CA SER A 417 22.57 12.67 8.96
C SER A 417 23.35 12.32 7.69
N PRO A 418 24.06 11.18 7.66
CA PRO A 418 24.81 10.74 6.48
C PRO A 418 23.92 10.65 5.23
N PRO A 419 24.48 10.88 4.03
CA PRO A 419 23.78 10.65 2.77
C PRO A 419 23.16 9.24 2.71
N GLY A 420 21.99 9.11 2.07
CA GLY A 420 21.25 7.83 1.95
C GLY A 420 20.53 7.37 3.22
N THR A 421 20.70 8.06 4.36
CA THR A 421 19.88 7.78 5.54
C THR A 421 18.62 8.65 5.53
N PRO A 422 17.45 8.15 5.93
CA PRO A 422 16.24 8.97 5.98
C PRO A 422 16.35 10.07 7.05
N ALA A 423 15.78 11.23 6.74
CA ALA A 423 15.53 12.32 7.67
C ALA A 423 14.08 12.77 7.53
N THR A 424 13.46 13.21 8.62
CA THR A 424 12.13 13.79 8.56
C THR A 424 12.19 15.19 7.93
N PHE A 425 11.25 15.47 7.03
CA PHE A 425 11.04 16.83 6.49
C PHE A 425 9.65 17.36 6.80
N VAL A 426 9.55 18.70 6.76
CA VAL A 426 8.29 19.44 6.77
C VAL A 426 8.34 20.49 5.67
N SER A 427 7.27 20.59 4.86
CA SER A 427 7.18 21.58 3.78
C SER A 427 5.81 22.22 3.71
N LYS A 428 5.77 23.45 3.20
CA LYS A 428 4.56 24.21 2.84
C LYS A 428 4.59 24.52 1.36
N LEU A 429 3.51 24.18 0.65
CA LEU A 429 3.21 24.69 -0.67
C LEU A 429 2.20 25.82 -0.54
N ASN A 430 2.40 26.90 -1.29
CA ASN A 430 1.46 28.00 -1.37
C ASN A 430 0.16 27.60 -2.10
N PRO A 431 -0.93 28.36 -2.03
CA PRO A 431 -2.21 28.04 -2.68
C PRO A 431 -2.14 27.84 -4.21
N ASP A 432 -1.09 28.37 -4.85
CA ASP A 432 -0.81 28.21 -6.29
C ASP A 432 0.06 26.97 -6.61
N GLY A 433 0.34 26.12 -5.61
CA GLY A 433 1.16 24.91 -5.75
C GLY A 433 2.66 25.15 -5.76
N LYS A 434 3.13 26.39 -5.65
CA LYS A 434 4.56 26.69 -5.60
C LYS A 434 5.15 26.48 -4.21
N PRO A 435 6.43 26.15 -4.09
CA PRO A 435 7.11 26.03 -2.80
C PRO A 435 6.98 27.31 -1.97
N GLY A 436 6.53 27.18 -0.72
CA GLY A 436 6.52 28.24 0.28
C GLY A 436 7.77 28.17 1.12
N TRP A 437 7.90 27.15 1.94
CA TRP A 437 9.09 26.82 2.71
C TRP A 437 9.21 25.31 2.92
N ALA A 438 10.43 24.84 3.13
CA ALA A 438 10.72 23.45 3.50
C ALA A 438 11.91 23.40 4.46
N THR A 439 11.91 22.43 5.36
CA THR A 439 12.96 22.21 6.36
C THR A 439 13.18 20.73 6.61
N TYR A 440 14.41 20.34 6.88
CA TYR A 440 14.66 19.07 7.59
C TYR A 440 14.27 19.27 9.07
N PHE A 441 13.90 18.20 9.75
CA PHE A 441 13.52 18.27 11.16
C PHE A 441 14.41 17.43 12.05
N ALA A 442 14.49 16.13 11.81
CA ALA A 442 15.22 15.19 12.65
C ALA A 442 15.74 14.02 11.81
N ASP A 443 16.69 13.28 12.40
CA ASP A 443 17.46 12.24 11.76
C ASP A 443 16.73 10.88 11.73
N LEU A 444 17.44 9.85 11.23
CA LEU A 444 17.12 8.46 10.98
C LEU A 444 16.19 7.77 12.00
N GLN A 445 16.21 8.19 13.24
CA GLN A 445 15.48 7.58 14.36
C GLN A 445 14.12 8.24 14.63
N THR A 446 13.75 9.24 13.84
CA THR A 446 12.52 10.02 14.03
C THR A 446 11.70 10.01 12.74
N THR A 447 10.45 9.57 12.82
CA THR A 447 9.51 9.53 11.70
C THR A 447 8.24 10.29 12.07
N ALA A 448 7.92 11.35 11.33
CA ALA A 448 6.62 11.99 11.41
C ALA A 448 5.60 11.24 10.56
N SER A 449 4.47 10.89 11.15
CA SER A 449 3.40 10.11 10.50
C SER A 449 2.12 10.92 10.32
N ALA A 450 1.99 12.05 11.03
CA ALA A 450 0.80 12.88 10.96
C ALA A 450 1.17 14.37 11.05
N ILE A 451 0.38 15.21 10.38
CA ILE A 451 0.54 16.67 10.35
C ILE A 451 -0.81 17.36 10.48
N ALA A 452 -0.85 18.50 11.15
CA ALA A 452 -2.00 19.40 11.21
C ALA A 452 -1.55 20.86 11.26
N VAL A 453 -2.46 21.80 10.99
CA VAL A 453 -2.18 23.24 10.94
C VAL A 453 -3.25 23.98 11.74
N ASP A 454 -2.84 24.95 12.57
CA ASP A 454 -3.78 25.81 13.28
C ASP A 454 -4.19 27.03 12.43
N SER A 455 -5.18 27.77 12.93
CA SER A 455 -5.69 28.99 12.25
C SER A 455 -4.67 30.15 12.13
N ALA A 456 -3.52 30.02 12.79
CA ALA A 456 -2.40 30.97 12.69
C ALA A 456 -1.28 30.45 11.77
N ASP A 457 -1.57 29.41 10.98
CA ASP A 457 -0.63 28.75 10.06
C ASP A 457 0.58 28.10 10.77
N ASN A 458 0.52 27.82 12.07
CA ASN A 458 1.54 27.02 12.72
C ASN A 458 1.31 25.54 12.40
N CYS A 459 2.40 24.85 12.07
CA CYS A 459 2.37 23.46 11.65
C CYS A 459 2.73 22.53 12.82
N TYR A 460 1.95 21.50 13.02
CA TYR A 460 2.16 20.46 14.03
C TYR A 460 2.46 19.15 13.35
N ILE A 461 3.51 18.46 13.81
CA ILE A 461 3.80 17.08 13.39
C ILE A 461 3.81 16.16 14.59
N ALA A 462 3.38 14.94 14.40
CA ALA A 462 3.46 13.87 15.40
C ALA A 462 3.94 12.56 14.75
N GLY A 463 4.56 11.70 15.55
CA GLY A 463 5.13 10.47 15.03
C GLY A 463 5.80 9.63 16.10
N ALA A 464 6.83 8.90 15.70
CA ALA A 464 7.61 8.01 16.54
C ALA A 464 9.10 8.33 16.47
N THR A 465 9.81 8.15 17.57
CA THR A 465 11.26 8.28 17.64
C THR A 465 11.89 7.25 18.57
N THR A 466 13.07 6.76 18.20
CA THR A 466 13.95 5.98 19.07
C THR A 466 15.23 6.74 19.43
N GLY A 467 15.35 7.99 18.97
CA GLY A 467 16.56 8.80 19.06
C GLY A 467 16.36 10.16 19.71
N ASN A 468 17.29 11.05 19.47
CA ASN A 468 17.29 12.39 20.03
C ASN A 468 16.35 13.32 19.26
N LEU A 469 15.19 13.61 19.85
CA LEU A 469 14.27 14.62 19.38
C LEU A 469 14.80 16.01 19.77
N PRO A 470 14.78 17.02 18.88
CA PRO A 470 15.06 18.40 19.27
C PRO A 470 13.90 18.93 20.13
N THR A 471 14.04 18.89 21.45
CA THR A 471 13.04 19.36 22.43
C THR A 471 13.22 20.81 22.77
N THR A 472 12.16 21.46 23.30
CA THR A 472 12.17 22.86 23.70
C THR A 472 12.09 22.99 25.23
N ALA A 473 12.57 24.12 25.79
CA ALA A 473 12.45 24.40 27.20
C ALA A 473 10.97 24.54 27.62
N GLY A 474 10.58 23.87 28.71
CA GLY A 474 9.21 23.88 29.21
C GLY A 474 8.29 22.84 28.54
N ALA A 475 8.82 21.99 27.68
CA ALA A 475 8.10 20.84 27.13
C ALA A 475 7.70 19.85 28.24
N TYR A 476 6.61 19.08 27.98
CA TYR A 476 6.12 18.05 28.91
C TYR A 476 7.21 17.03 29.25
N GLU A 477 7.96 16.56 28.23
CA GLU A 477 9.11 15.68 28.45
C GLU A 477 10.22 16.05 27.47
N THR A 478 11.41 16.34 28.00
CA THR A 478 12.57 16.78 27.20
C THR A 478 13.59 15.69 26.96
N ASN A 479 13.54 14.60 27.74
CA ASN A 479 14.48 13.49 27.63
C ASN A 479 13.72 12.16 27.59
N TYR A 480 14.06 11.32 26.65
CA TYR A 480 13.57 9.97 26.57
C TYR A 480 14.74 8.99 26.58
N ALA A 481 14.80 8.13 27.59
CA ALA A 481 15.75 7.05 27.67
C ALA A 481 14.97 5.72 27.62
N PRO A 482 14.95 5.01 26.48
CA PRO A 482 14.28 3.72 26.43
C PRO A 482 14.94 2.76 27.41
N VAL A 483 14.15 2.15 28.28
CA VAL A 483 14.63 1.10 29.20
C VAL A 483 14.81 -0.18 28.38
N VAL A 484 16.05 -0.50 28.04
CA VAL A 484 16.41 -1.76 27.41
C VAL A 484 16.82 -2.73 28.50
N THR A 485 15.90 -3.57 28.97
CA THR A 485 16.25 -4.72 29.81
C THR A 485 16.73 -5.86 28.88
N CYS A 486 18.05 -5.96 28.74
CA CYS A 486 18.66 -7.01 27.94
C CYS A 486 18.69 -8.33 28.72
N GLY A 487 17.94 -9.35 28.20
CA GLY A 487 18.13 -10.76 28.50
C GLY A 487 19.10 -11.40 27.49
N PHE A 488 18.87 -12.69 27.14
CA PHE A 488 19.64 -13.39 26.10
C PHE A 488 19.45 -12.83 24.68
N PHE A 489 18.37 -12.07 24.44
CA PHE A 489 18.10 -11.28 23.23
C PHE A 489 17.78 -9.85 23.66
N CYS A 490 18.46 -8.87 23.06
CA CYS A 490 18.09 -7.46 23.24
C CYS A 490 16.97 -7.13 22.23
N PRO A 491 15.75 -6.81 22.70
CA PRO A 491 14.74 -6.25 21.81
C PRO A 491 15.22 -4.90 21.27
N PRO A 492 14.74 -4.45 20.10
CA PRO A 492 15.01 -3.09 19.64
C PRO A 492 14.52 -2.09 20.68
N PRO A 493 15.19 -0.92 20.82
CA PRO A 493 14.78 0.11 21.77
C PRO A 493 13.31 0.48 21.54
N ALA A 494 12.57 0.65 22.61
CA ALA A 494 11.17 1.07 22.57
C ALA A 494 11.05 2.43 21.89
N THR A 495 10.04 2.63 21.05
CA THR A 495 9.75 3.91 20.41
C THR A 495 8.95 4.81 21.34
N ALA A 496 9.24 6.11 21.35
CA ALA A 496 8.41 7.13 21.98
C ALA A 496 7.60 7.88 20.93
N ALA A 497 6.35 8.22 21.23
CA ALA A 497 5.62 9.22 20.48
C ALA A 497 6.20 10.62 20.74
N PHE A 498 6.04 11.52 19.78
CA PHE A 498 6.41 12.90 19.90
C PHE A 498 5.38 13.83 19.25
N VAL A 499 5.35 15.10 19.70
CA VAL A 499 4.63 16.18 19.05
C VAL A 499 5.55 17.40 18.97
N THR A 500 5.59 18.02 17.78
CA THR A 500 6.37 19.22 17.51
C THR A 500 5.51 20.26 16.80
N LYS A 501 5.53 21.51 17.30
CA LYS A 501 4.87 22.65 16.67
C LYS A 501 5.91 23.60 16.08
N PHE A 502 5.84 23.83 14.77
CA PHE A 502 6.61 24.83 14.05
C PHE A 502 5.86 26.17 14.00
N ASN A 503 6.60 27.28 13.95
CA ASN A 503 6.01 28.57 13.59
C ASN A 503 5.57 28.57 12.11
N SER A 504 4.67 29.50 11.74
CA SER A 504 4.09 29.59 10.39
C SER A 504 5.10 29.82 9.26
N LYS A 505 6.32 30.22 9.58
CA LYS A 505 7.42 30.46 8.61
C LYS A 505 8.37 29.28 8.46
N GLY A 506 8.21 28.21 9.25
CA GLY A 506 9.11 27.05 9.24
C GLY A 506 10.53 27.34 9.73
N THR A 507 10.75 28.47 10.43
CA THR A 507 12.08 28.95 10.84
C THR A 507 12.46 28.56 12.27
N GLY A 508 11.51 28.01 13.05
CA GLY A 508 11.77 27.64 14.45
C GLY A 508 10.64 26.83 15.06
N LEU A 509 10.96 26.16 16.16
CA LEU A 509 10.02 25.39 16.96
C LEU A 509 9.36 26.32 17.98
N ILE A 510 8.02 26.24 18.10
CA ILE A 510 7.26 26.84 19.18
C ILE A 510 7.36 25.94 20.41
N TYR A 511 7.14 24.63 20.20
CA TYR A 511 7.47 23.58 21.16
C TYR A 511 7.77 22.27 20.48
N SER A 512 8.49 21.40 21.19
CA SER A 512 8.72 20.00 20.80
C SER A 512 8.90 19.16 22.06
N THR A 513 8.16 18.06 22.17
CA THR A 513 8.09 17.21 23.35
C THR A 513 8.02 15.74 23.01
N TYR A 514 8.66 14.91 23.82
CA TYR A 514 8.33 13.48 23.85
C TYR A 514 6.99 13.28 24.58
N VAL A 515 6.31 12.20 24.22
CA VAL A 515 5.20 11.64 24.99
C VAL A 515 5.52 10.16 25.26
N PRO A 516 6.26 9.89 26.35
CA PRO A 516 6.79 8.56 26.63
C PRO A 516 5.69 7.53 26.93
N THR A 517 5.91 6.32 26.50
CA THR A 517 5.01 5.17 26.67
C THR A 517 4.89 4.70 28.12
N ASP A 518 5.91 4.92 28.95
CA ASP A 518 6.00 4.47 30.34
C ASP A 518 5.16 5.33 31.32
N LYS A 519 4.85 6.57 30.93
CA LYS A 519 4.01 7.51 31.72
C LYS A 519 2.53 7.45 31.37
N VAL A 520 2.18 6.84 30.24
CA VAL A 520 0.80 6.58 29.81
C VAL A 520 0.57 5.07 29.96
N GLN A 521 -0.36 4.67 30.80
CA GLN A 521 -0.68 3.24 30.98
C GLN A 521 -0.97 2.63 29.61
N ASN A 522 -0.09 1.68 29.17
CA ASN A 522 -0.13 0.93 27.90
C ASN A 522 0.24 1.72 26.63
N HIS A 523 1.53 1.80 26.34
CA HIS A 523 2.24 1.88 25.04
C HIS A 523 1.63 2.66 23.88
N VAL A 524 1.87 3.99 23.78
CA VAL A 524 1.79 4.70 22.50
C VAL A 524 3.10 4.45 21.72
N SER A 525 3.15 3.42 20.92
CA SER A 525 4.36 3.08 20.13
C SER A 525 4.61 4.00 18.92
N GLY A 526 3.89 5.13 18.83
CA GLY A 526 3.99 6.13 17.76
C GLY A 526 2.63 6.73 17.42
N ALA A 527 2.61 8.02 17.09
CA ALA A 527 1.42 8.69 16.59
C ALA A 527 1.23 8.35 15.09
N ARG A 528 0.03 7.92 14.68
CA ARG A 528 -0.34 7.69 13.28
C ARG A 528 -1.34 8.72 12.76
N ALA A 529 -2.12 9.31 13.65
CA ALA A 529 -3.15 10.29 13.33
C ALA A 529 -3.06 11.48 14.31
N LEU A 530 -3.42 12.68 13.83
CA LEU A 530 -3.37 13.92 14.58
C LEU A 530 -4.58 14.79 14.26
N ALA A 531 -5.16 15.41 15.29
CA ALA A 531 -6.21 16.42 15.18
C ALA A 531 -5.97 17.56 16.17
N LEU A 532 -6.46 18.76 15.83
CA LEU A 532 -6.34 19.95 16.65
C LEU A 532 -7.72 20.46 17.07
N ASP A 533 -7.88 20.86 18.34
CA ASP A 533 -9.04 21.63 18.76
C ASP A 533 -8.86 23.14 18.47
N ALA A 534 -9.95 23.89 18.60
CA ALA A 534 -9.91 25.35 18.40
C ALA A 534 -9.00 26.10 19.40
N GLY A 535 -8.66 25.48 20.54
CA GLY A 535 -7.72 25.99 21.53
C GLY A 535 -6.26 25.72 21.22
N GLY A 536 -5.99 24.91 20.19
CA GLY A 536 -4.65 24.47 19.82
C GLY A 536 -4.13 23.29 20.63
N ASN A 537 -4.99 22.58 21.40
CA ASN A 537 -4.63 21.30 22.00
C ASN A 537 -4.53 20.25 20.89
N VAL A 538 -3.61 19.32 21.09
CA VAL A 538 -3.26 18.29 20.12
C VAL A 538 -3.77 16.94 20.57
N TYR A 539 -4.64 16.33 19.76
CA TYR A 539 -5.05 14.94 19.92
C TYR A 539 -4.26 14.09 18.94
N PHE A 540 -3.65 13.03 19.40
CA PHE A 540 -3.00 12.08 18.49
C PHE A 540 -3.22 10.65 18.95
N GLY A 541 -3.24 9.74 18.01
CA GLY A 541 -3.53 8.33 18.25
C GLY A 541 -2.60 7.40 17.47
N GLY A 542 -2.49 6.18 17.98
CA GLY A 542 -1.72 5.10 17.39
C GLY A 542 -2.25 3.72 17.80
N SER A 543 -1.38 2.79 18.19
CA SER A 543 -1.79 1.44 18.60
C SER A 543 -2.55 1.48 19.94
N GLY A 544 -3.87 1.47 19.89
CA GLY A 544 -4.76 1.36 21.05
C GLY A 544 -4.88 2.58 21.96
N ASN A 545 -4.26 3.71 21.62
CA ASN A 545 -4.23 4.86 22.52
C ASN A 545 -4.54 6.16 21.79
N VAL A 546 -5.23 7.07 22.49
CA VAL A 546 -5.39 8.46 22.14
C VAL A 546 -4.90 9.32 23.30
N VAL A 547 -4.20 10.40 22.98
CA VAL A 547 -3.59 11.30 23.96
C VAL A 547 -3.92 12.74 23.59
N GLU A 548 -4.20 13.59 24.59
CA GLU A 548 -4.36 15.03 24.44
C GLU A 548 -3.20 15.76 25.12
N VAL A 549 -2.49 16.60 24.35
CA VAL A 549 -1.42 17.49 24.82
C VAL A 549 -1.91 18.93 24.71
N ASN A 550 -1.63 19.75 25.74
CA ASN A 550 -2.06 21.15 25.74
C ASN A 550 -1.39 21.97 24.62
N ALA A 551 -1.97 23.13 24.32
CA ALA A 551 -1.55 24.01 23.23
C ALA A 551 -0.09 24.50 23.33
N THR A 552 0.50 24.45 24.53
CA THR A 552 1.89 24.88 24.81
C THR A 552 2.88 23.71 24.82
N GLY A 553 2.42 22.46 24.64
CA GLY A 553 3.27 21.27 24.68
C GLY A 553 3.89 20.96 26.05
N SER A 554 3.36 21.58 27.14
CA SER A 554 3.94 21.50 28.47
C SER A 554 3.24 20.51 29.40
N ALA A 555 2.07 20.01 29.04
CA ALA A 555 1.29 19.08 29.86
C ALA A 555 0.47 18.11 29.01
N LEU A 556 0.36 16.89 29.50
CA LEU A 556 -0.63 15.89 29.07
C LEU A 556 -1.96 16.24 29.75
N LEU A 557 -3.03 16.46 28.98
CA LEU A 557 -4.34 16.80 29.52
C LEU A 557 -5.21 15.57 29.76
N ALA A 558 -5.22 14.63 28.80
CA ALA A 558 -6.04 13.43 28.83
C ALA A 558 -5.40 12.27 28.05
N SER A 559 -5.81 11.06 28.36
CA SER A 559 -5.49 9.88 27.58
C SER A 559 -6.59 8.83 27.68
N ALA A 560 -6.88 8.17 26.57
CA ALA A 560 -7.74 7.00 26.51
C ALA A 560 -6.96 5.80 25.98
N VAL A 561 -7.26 4.62 26.53
CA VAL A 561 -6.63 3.35 26.15
C VAL A 561 -7.70 2.38 25.75
N GLN A 562 -7.59 1.81 24.57
CA GLN A 562 -8.45 0.74 24.07
C GLN A 562 -7.58 -0.35 23.45
N ALA A 563 -7.48 -1.47 24.14
CA ALA A 563 -6.73 -2.62 23.63
C ALA A 563 -7.39 -3.20 22.36
N GLY A 564 -6.60 -3.81 21.49
CA GLY A 564 -7.08 -4.52 20.30
C GLY A 564 -7.49 -3.63 19.12
N ILE A 565 -7.19 -2.31 19.16
CA ILE A 565 -7.42 -1.40 18.02
C ILE A 565 -6.13 -0.75 17.55
N SER A 566 -6.10 -0.40 16.27
CA SER A 566 -5.05 0.40 15.63
C SER A 566 -5.69 1.62 14.98
N ILE A 567 -5.43 2.82 15.51
CA ILE A 567 -6.01 4.07 15.01
C ILE A 567 -5.26 4.51 13.75
N SER A 568 -5.98 4.68 12.65
CA SER A 568 -5.48 5.17 11.37
C SER A 568 -5.78 6.64 11.14
N ALA A 569 -6.94 7.12 11.62
CA ALA A 569 -7.36 8.51 11.43
C ALA A 569 -8.19 9.04 12.60
N LEU A 570 -8.11 10.35 12.81
CA LEU A 570 -8.84 11.12 13.83
C LEU A 570 -9.60 12.28 13.17
N ALA A 571 -10.78 12.58 13.68
CA ALA A 571 -11.55 13.76 13.32
C ALA A 571 -12.20 14.40 14.55
N LEU A 572 -12.18 15.73 14.64
CA LEU A 572 -12.86 16.48 15.69
C LEU A 572 -14.13 17.13 15.13
N SER A 573 -15.25 16.93 15.82
CA SER A 573 -16.47 17.63 15.51
C SER A 573 -16.40 19.13 15.89
N SER A 574 -17.30 19.93 15.36
CA SER A 574 -17.44 21.35 15.74
C SER A 574 -17.71 21.57 17.24
N HIS A 575 -18.18 20.54 17.94
CA HIS A 575 -18.41 20.51 19.37
C HIS A 575 -17.26 19.91 20.18
N SER A 576 -16.10 19.71 19.55
CA SER A 576 -14.87 19.13 20.14
C SER A 576 -15.05 17.70 20.70
N THR A 577 -15.96 16.90 20.14
CA THR A 577 -15.97 15.46 20.36
C THR A 577 -15.01 14.79 19.39
N LEU A 578 -14.24 13.82 19.86
CA LEU A 578 -13.23 13.14 19.06
C LEU A 578 -13.78 11.85 18.47
N TYR A 579 -13.66 11.71 17.16
CA TYR A 579 -13.90 10.46 16.45
C TYR A 579 -12.58 9.85 15.99
N ALA A 580 -12.47 8.53 16.10
CA ALA A 580 -11.35 7.76 15.59
C ALA A 580 -11.84 6.58 14.79
N THR A 581 -11.07 6.22 13.77
CA THR A 581 -11.26 5.01 12.97
C THR A 581 -9.93 4.30 12.73
N GLY A 582 -10.01 3.05 12.37
CA GLY A 582 -8.88 2.18 12.05
C GLY A 582 -9.31 0.73 12.11
N ASP A 583 -8.37 -0.13 12.51
CA ASP A 583 -8.54 -1.57 12.49
C ASP A 583 -8.74 -2.11 13.90
N ALA A 584 -9.79 -2.88 14.11
CA ALA A 584 -10.03 -3.68 15.31
C ALA A 584 -9.66 -5.14 15.01
N THR A 585 -8.76 -5.70 15.83
CA THR A 585 -8.40 -7.12 15.78
C THR A 585 -8.93 -7.79 17.03
N PRO A 586 -10.19 -8.21 17.07
CA PRO A 586 -10.72 -8.91 18.23
C PRO A 586 -9.97 -10.23 18.40
N ASP A 587 -9.63 -10.55 19.62
CA ASP A 587 -9.06 -11.87 19.96
C ASP A 587 -10.17 -12.92 19.91
N TYR A 588 -10.48 -13.41 18.70
CA TYR A 588 -11.46 -14.46 18.48
C TYR A 588 -11.08 -15.80 19.13
N LEU A 589 -9.82 -15.97 19.50
CA LEU A 589 -9.29 -17.20 20.06
C LEU A 589 -9.42 -17.24 21.58
N ASN A 590 -9.70 -16.11 22.22
CA ASN A 590 -9.78 -16.02 23.66
C ASN A 590 -10.82 -15.01 24.17
N PRO A 591 -12.13 -15.26 23.93
CA PRO A 591 -13.21 -14.38 24.38
C PRO A 591 -13.30 -14.22 25.91
N ASP A 592 -12.60 -15.07 26.65
CA ASP A 592 -12.57 -15.05 28.12
C ASP A 592 -11.45 -14.15 28.69
N THR A 593 -10.63 -13.50 27.83
CA THR A 593 -9.60 -12.58 28.33
C THR A 593 -10.26 -11.23 28.64
N PRO A 594 -10.30 -10.77 29.89
CA PRO A 594 -10.86 -9.47 30.23
C PRO A 594 -10.12 -8.35 29.48
N GLY A 595 -10.83 -7.58 28.63
CA GLY A 595 -10.29 -6.47 27.87
C GLY A 595 -10.09 -6.69 26.35
N SER A 596 -10.37 -7.89 25.84
CA SER A 596 -10.25 -8.23 24.41
C SER A 596 -11.52 -7.93 23.59
N VAL A 597 -12.62 -7.53 24.21
CA VAL A 597 -13.88 -7.25 23.53
C VAL A 597 -13.94 -5.79 23.09
N PHE A 598 -14.24 -5.55 21.81
CA PHE A 598 -14.49 -4.19 21.32
C PHE A 598 -15.62 -3.52 22.11
N PRO A 599 -15.48 -2.24 22.56
CA PRO A 599 -16.43 -1.59 23.45
C PRO A 599 -17.64 -1.00 22.70
N ALA A 600 -18.29 -1.80 21.85
CA ALA A 600 -19.49 -1.34 21.14
C ALA A 600 -20.57 -0.84 22.09
N THR A 601 -21.15 0.31 21.79
CA THR A 601 -22.19 0.91 22.63
C THR A 601 -23.57 0.32 22.34
N PRO A 602 -24.49 0.28 23.32
CA PRO A 602 -25.85 -0.13 23.08
C PRO A 602 -26.52 0.70 21.96
N GLY A 603 -27.07 0.04 20.96
CA GLY A 603 -27.69 0.70 19.79
C GLY A 603 -26.69 1.03 18.66
N ALA A 604 -25.43 0.67 18.76
CA ALA A 604 -24.46 0.78 17.66
C ALA A 604 -24.90 -0.02 16.44
N PHE A 605 -24.48 0.42 15.26
CA PHE A 605 -24.80 -0.22 13.99
C PHE A 605 -24.34 -1.70 13.97
N GLN A 606 -23.12 -1.98 14.38
CA GLN A 606 -22.56 -3.35 14.49
C GLN A 606 -21.85 -3.49 15.83
N THR A 607 -22.32 -4.41 16.66
CA THR A 607 -21.81 -4.57 18.04
C THR A 607 -20.79 -5.69 18.21
N ALA A 608 -20.67 -6.54 17.21
CA ALA A 608 -19.72 -7.67 17.20
C ALA A 608 -19.17 -7.87 15.80
N PRO A 609 -17.90 -8.33 15.67
CA PRO A 609 -17.33 -8.65 14.38
C PRO A 609 -18.07 -9.81 13.72
N GLN A 610 -18.01 -9.87 12.39
CA GLN A 610 -18.47 -11.06 11.68
C GLN A 610 -17.43 -12.19 11.84
N PRO A 611 -17.88 -13.42 12.08
CA PRO A 611 -16.96 -14.54 12.21
C PRO A 611 -16.28 -14.83 10.87
N PRO A 612 -14.98 -15.16 10.90
CA PRO A 612 -14.25 -15.51 9.70
C PRO A 612 -14.82 -16.77 9.03
N VAL A 613 -14.70 -16.84 7.71
CA VAL A 613 -15.02 -18.05 6.94
C VAL A 613 -14.19 -19.23 7.48
N PRO A 614 -14.76 -20.40 7.77
CA PRO A 614 -13.99 -21.54 8.26
C PRO A 614 -12.95 -21.94 7.23
N LEU A 615 -11.72 -22.03 7.67
CA LEU A 615 -10.65 -22.63 6.89
C LEU A 615 -10.74 -24.15 6.94
N LEU A 616 -10.45 -24.82 5.83
CA LEU A 616 -10.30 -26.26 5.79
C LEU A 616 -9.10 -26.68 6.66
N PRO A 617 -9.15 -27.87 7.29
CA PRO A 617 -8.04 -28.37 8.08
C PRO A 617 -6.73 -28.37 7.28
N GLY A 618 -5.73 -27.66 7.76
CA GLY A 618 -4.41 -27.55 7.12
C GLY A 618 -4.16 -26.25 6.35
N GLN A 619 -5.14 -25.37 6.19
CA GLN A 619 -4.88 -24.02 5.72
C GLN A 619 -4.41 -23.14 6.89
N MET A 620 -3.32 -22.41 6.70
CA MET A 620 -2.93 -21.36 7.64
C MET A 620 -3.98 -20.24 7.55
N THR A 621 -4.40 -19.71 8.70
CA THR A 621 -5.16 -18.48 8.72
C THR A 621 -4.38 -17.41 7.96
N PRO A 622 -4.92 -16.79 6.91
CA PRO A 622 -4.40 -15.52 6.43
C PRO A 622 -4.33 -14.58 7.65
N GLY A 623 -3.25 -13.87 7.83
CA GLY A 623 -2.99 -13.09 9.03
C GLY A 623 -4.20 -12.23 9.41
N GLY A 624 -4.52 -12.27 10.68
CA GLY A 624 -5.60 -11.69 11.46
C GLY A 624 -6.63 -10.87 10.70
N PHE A 625 -7.85 -11.37 10.64
CA PHE A 625 -9.00 -10.61 10.16
C PHE A 625 -9.22 -9.40 11.07
N SER A 626 -9.21 -8.21 10.50
CA SER A 626 -9.56 -6.97 11.19
C SER A 626 -10.88 -6.45 10.64
N ASP A 627 -11.71 -5.90 11.51
CA ASP A 627 -12.87 -5.09 11.11
C ASP A 627 -12.53 -3.60 11.30
N VAL A 628 -13.17 -2.76 10.52
CA VAL A 628 -13.15 -1.32 10.76
C VAL A 628 -13.87 -1.01 12.06
N PHE A 629 -13.34 -0.09 12.84
CA PHE A 629 -14.06 0.50 13.97
C PHE A 629 -14.28 1.99 13.77
N VAL A 630 -15.33 2.53 14.42
CA VAL A 630 -15.52 3.96 14.66
C VAL A 630 -15.85 4.14 16.13
N ILE A 631 -15.09 4.99 16.83
CA ILE A 631 -15.30 5.32 18.23
C ILE A 631 -15.42 6.82 18.37
N GLN A 632 -16.39 7.27 19.17
CA GLN A 632 -16.57 8.65 19.62
C GLN A 632 -16.28 8.75 21.10
N TRP A 633 -15.30 9.60 21.47
CA TRP A 633 -15.03 9.95 22.86
C TRP A 633 -15.59 11.32 23.23
N ASP A 634 -15.88 11.47 24.51
CA ASP A 634 -16.08 12.77 25.12
C ASP A 634 -14.79 13.61 25.05
N ARG A 635 -14.91 14.95 25.22
CA ARG A 635 -13.76 15.85 25.12
C ARG A 635 -12.62 15.53 26.10
N SER A 636 -12.93 14.94 27.24
CA SER A 636 -11.95 14.58 28.28
C SER A 636 -11.32 13.21 28.10
N LEU A 637 -11.67 12.48 27.03
CA LEU A 637 -11.24 11.12 26.73
C LEU A 637 -11.55 10.11 27.86
N THR A 638 -12.53 10.43 28.70
CA THR A 638 -12.90 9.58 29.85
C THR A 638 -14.04 8.63 29.56
N GLN A 639 -14.90 8.95 28.56
CA GLN A 639 -16.05 8.16 28.21
C GLN A 639 -16.14 7.93 26.70
N ILE A 640 -16.45 6.70 26.31
CA ILE A 640 -16.89 6.37 24.95
C ILE A 640 -18.37 6.74 24.87
N LEU A 641 -18.71 7.70 24.02
CA LEU A 641 -20.05 8.17 23.77
C LEU A 641 -20.79 7.26 22.79
N ALA A 642 -20.10 6.83 21.75
CA ALA A 642 -20.59 5.89 20.76
C ALA A 642 -19.41 5.06 20.20
N ALA A 643 -19.65 3.78 19.90
CA ALA A 643 -18.66 2.91 19.28
C ALA A 643 -19.33 1.81 18.48
N THR A 644 -18.93 1.66 17.23
CA THR A 644 -19.43 0.64 16.30
C THR A 644 -18.30 -0.02 15.53
N LEU A 645 -18.52 -1.25 15.12
CA LEU A 645 -17.75 -1.91 14.07
C LEU A 645 -18.39 -1.69 12.70
N LEU A 646 -17.62 -1.94 11.66
CA LEU A 646 -18.07 -2.01 10.27
C LEU A 646 -17.17 -3.03 9.55
N GLY A 647 -17.69 -4.21 9.30
CA GLY A 647 -16.89 -5.23 8.63
C GLY A 647 -17.71 -6.43 8.23
N GLY A 648 -17.13 -7.29 7.42
CA GLY A 648 -17.69 -8.52 6.92
C GLY A 648 -16.91 -9.75 7.40
N GLU A 649 -16.85 -10.78 6.57
CA GLU A 649 -16.29 -12.08 6.91
C GLU A 649 -14.77 -12.20 6.71
N LEU A 650 -14.13 -11.19 6.10
CA LEU A 650 -12.69 -11.13 5.82
C LEU A 650 -12.08 -9.86 6.42
N GLY A 651 -10.87 -9.49 5.97
CA GLY A 651 -10.18 -8.30 6.47
C GLY A 651 -10.76 -7.00 5.93
N ASP A 652 -11.07 -6.08 6.82
CA ASP A 652 -11.56 -4.75 6.53
C ASP A 652 -10.69 -3.72 7.26
N SER A 653 -10.28 -2.66 6.57
CA SER A 653 -9.32 -1.67 7.09
C SER A 653 -9.75 -0.25 6.75
N ALA A 654 -9.83 0.62 7.76
CA ALA A 654 -10.08 2.04 7.55
C ALA A 654 -8.77 2.82 7.39
N LYS A 655 -8.76 3.72 6.43
CA LYS A 655 -7.61 4.61 6.14
C LYS A 655 -7.89 6.06 6.53
N SER A 656 -9.13 6.51 6.42
CA SER A 656 -9.50 7.91 6.53
C SER A 656 -10.85 8.10 7.19
N ILE A 657 -11.01 9.22 7.90
CA ILE A 657 -12.27 9.66 8.51
C ILE A 657 -12.46 11.16 8.26
N ALA A 658 -13.70 11.56 7.98
CA ALA A 658 -14.10 12.96 7.86
C ALA A 658 -15.46 13.18 8.50
N ILE A 659 -15.81 14.43 8.77
CA ILE A 659 -17.10 14.83 9.31
C ILE A 659 -17.70 15.83 8.32
N ASP A 660 -18.92 15.58 7.85
CA ASP A 660 -19.61 16.50 6.93
C ASP A 660 -20.25 17.70 7.67
N GLY A 661 -20.81 18.64 6.91
CA GLY A 661 -21.48 19.83 7.45
C GLY A 661 -22.73 19.54 8.31
N SER A 662 -23.27 18.34 8.25
CA SER A 662 -24.40 17.86 9.06
C SER A 662 -23.95 17.08 10.31
N GLY A 663 -22.63 16.89 10.48
CA GLY A 663 -22.06 16.10 11.57
C GLY A 663 -22.02 14.60 11.31
N ASN A 664 -22.35 14.13 10.11
CA ASN A 664 -22.25 12.71 9.76
C ASN A 664 -20.78 12.30 9.60
N ILE A 665 -20.50 11.06 9.93
CA ILE A 665 -19.16 10.51 9.96
C ILE A 665 -18.89 9.72 8.68
N ILE A 666 -17.90 10.13 7.90
CA ILE A 666 -17.51 9.51 6.64
C ILE A 666 -16.25 8.71 6.87
N VAL A 667 -16.24 7.44 6.51
CA VAL A 667 -15.09 6.54 6.63
C VAL A 667 -14.76 5.97 5.26
N GLY A 668 -13.48 5.98 4.90
CA GLY A 668 -12.96 5.36 3.69
C GLY A 668 -11.86 4.36 4.00
N GLY A 669 -11.75 3.32 3.17
CA GLY A 669 -10.77 2.28 3.36
C GLY A 669 -10.80 1.19 2.29
N GLU A 670 -10.41 0.00 2.67
CA GLU A 670 -10.38 -1.19 1.83
C GLU A 670 -11.08 -2.38 2.51
N THR A 671 -11.64 -3.27 1.71
CA THR A 671 -12.31 -4.49 2.17
C THR A 671 -11.98 -5.67 1.26
N ASP A 672 -11.73 -6.82 1.88
CA ASP A 672 -11.68 -8.12 1.22
C ASP A 672 -13.03 -8.88 1.38
N SER A 673 -13.96 -8.34 2.17
CA SER A 673 -15.23 -8.98 2.56
C SER A 673 -16.32 -8.79 1.50
N GLN A 674 -16.84 -9.87 0.95
CA GLN A 674 -17.98 -9.82 0.02
C GLN A 674 -19.31 -9.56 0.72
N ALA A 675 -19.40 -9.89 2.00
CA ALA A 675 -20.54 -9.56 2.86
C ALA A 675 -20.30 -8.29 3.71
N PHE A 676 -19.43 -7.38 3.27
CA PHE A 676 -19.28 -6.07 3.90
C PHE A 676 -20.61 -5.33 3.93
N PRO A 677 -21.01 -4.68 5.03
CA PRO A 677 -22.28 -3.99 5.14
C PRO A 677 -22.40 -2.87 4.13
N ILE A 678 -23.24 -3.04 3.09
CA ILE A 678 -23.53 -2.01 2.09
C ILE A 678 -24.94 -1.46 2.27
N HIS A 679 -25.09 -0.15 2.08
CA HIS A 679 -26.37 0.56 2.19
C HIS A 679 -26.48 1.62 1.10
N ALA A 680 -27.60 1.64 0.35
CA ALA A 680 -27.79 2.52 -0.81
C ALA A 680 -26.53 2.57 -1.73
N PRO A 681 -26.00 1.42 -2.19
CA PRO A 681 -24.68 1.39 -2.79
C PRO A 681 -24.68 1.98 -4.20
N PHE A 682 -23.64 2.72 -4.52
CA PHE A 682 -23.25 3.04 -5.89
C PHE A 682 -22.80 1.78 -6.63
N GLN A 683 -21.99 0.94 -5.95
CA GLN A 683 -21.53 -0.35 -6.42
C GLN A 683 -21.81 -1.43 -5.36
N SER A 684 -22.48 -2.52 -5.75
CA SER A 684 -22.96 -3.55 -4.82
C SER A 684 -22.13 -4.84 -4.79
N SER A 685 -21.11 -4.96 -5.65
CA SER A 685 -20.24 -6.16 -5.71
C SER A 685 -18.87 -5.83 -6.28
N PHE A 686 -17.91 -6.71 -5.99
CA PHE A 686 -16.55 -6.64 -6.51
C PHE A 686 -15.97 -8.05 -6.70
N SER A 687 -14.80 -8.19 -7.37
CA SER A 687 -14.25 -9.49 -7.74
C SER A 687 -13.07 -9.97 -6.91
N ALA A 688 -12.33 -9.06 -6.24
CA ALA A 688 -11.14 -9.43 -5.46
C ALA A 688 -11.06 -8.60 -4.16
N ARG A 689 -10.37 -7.47 -4.19
CA ARG A 689 -10.30 -6.46 -3.12
C ARG A 689 -10.95 -5.18 -3.63
N ALA A 690 -11.67 -4.46 -2.79
CA ALA A 690 -12.31 -3.20 -3.14
C ALA A 690 -11.99 -2.11 -2.12
N GLY A 691 -11.98 -0.85 -2.58
CA GLY A 691 -12.19 0.27 -1.69
C GLY A 691 -13.64 0.29 -1.20
N PHE A 692 -13.85 0.96 -0.09
CA PHE A 692 -15.19 1.29 0.37
C PHE A 692 -15.28 2.74 0.84
N VAL A 693 -16.48 3.28 0.82
CA VAL A 693 -16.84 4.48 1.57
C VAL A 693 -18.15 4.25 2.29
N ALA A 694 -18.20 4.66 3.54
CA ALA A 694 -19.37 4.50 4.41
C ALA A 694 -19.65 5.79 5.18
N GLY A 695 -20.92 6.14 5.35
CA GLY A 695 -21.35 7.29 6.13
C GLY A 695 -22.26 6.87 7.26
N PHE A 696 -21.99 7.33 8.47
CA PHE A 696 -22.78 7.10 9.67
C PHE A 696 -23.45 8.38 10.13
N ASP A 697 -24.58 8.23 10.82
CA ASP A 697 -25.14 9.29 11.64
C ASP A 697 -24.20 9.61 12.83
N PRO A 698 -24.29 10.80 13.45
CA PRO A 698 -23.39 11.20 14.55
C PRO A 698 -23.42 10.28 15.77
N SER A 699 -24.46 9.48 15.95
CA SER A 699 -24.60 8.53 17.07
C SER A 699 -24.00 7.15 16.77
N LEU A 700 -23.51 6.92 15.55
CA LEU A 700 -22.96 5.65 15.05
C LEU A 700 -23.97 4.48 15.12
N SER A 701 -25.25 4.81 15.16
CA SER A 701 -26.32 3.82 15.25
C SER A 701 -26.88 3.41 13.89
N HIS A 702 -26.70 4.26 12.87
CA HIS A 702 -27.23 4.03 11.53
C HIS A 702 -26.17 4.27 10.47
N LEU A 703 -26.11 3.35 9.53
CA LEU A 703 -25.35 3.49 8.30
C LEU A 703 -26.21 4.27 7.28
N LEU A 704 -25.78 5.47 6.93
CA LEU A 704 -26.49 6.35 6.01
C LEU A 704 -26.33 5.93 4.55
N TYR A 705 -25.13 5.52 4.22
CA TYR A 705 -24.75 4.91 2.94
C TYR A 705 -23.48 4.09 3.13
N SER A 706 -23.28 3.09 2.28
CA SER A 706 -22.04 2.34 2.17
C SER A 706 -21.97 1.69 0.80
N THR A 707 -20.84 1.79 0.14
CA THR A 707 -20.65 1.29 -1.22
C THR A 707 -19.23 0.77 -1.42
N TYR A 708 -19.09 -0.24 -2.24
CA TYR A 708 -17.81 -0.62 -2.77
C TYR A 708 -17.34 0.39 -3.83
N LEU A 709 -16.04 0.41 -4.05
CA LEU A 709 -15.36 1.22 -5.04
C LEU A 709 -14.32 0.38 -5.78
N GLY A 710 -14.39 0.35 -7.10
CA GLY A 710 -13.50 -0.41 -7.97
C GLY A 710 -14.26 -1.20 -9.02
N ASP A 711 -13.65 -1.45 -10.17
CA ASP A 711 -14.26 -2.06 -11.34
C ASP A 711 -13.71 -3.47 -11.66
N GLY A 712 -13.41 -4.23 -10.61
CA GLY A 712 -12.74 -5.53 -10.74
C GLY A 712 -11.22 -5.43 -10.56
N ARG A 713 -10.70 -4.27 -10.19
CA ARG A 713 -9.32 -4.06 -9.74
C ARG A 713 -9.30 -3.70 -8.28
N PRO A 714 -8.26 -4.09 -7.56
CA PRO A 714 -8.04 -3.59 -6.23
C PRO A 714 -7.94 -2.05 -6.25
N PHE A 715 -8.79 -1.40 -5.48
CA PHE A 715 -8.76 0.04 -5.20
C PHE A 715 -8.74 0.22 -3.68
N GLU A 716 -8.07 1.23 -3.19
CA GLU A 716 -8.04 1.58 -1.77
C GLU A 716 -8.53 3.03 -1.62
N ALA A 717 -9.56 3.28 -0.84
CA ALA A 717 -9.98 4.64 -0.50
C ALA A 717 -9.07 5.21 0.59
N GLN A 718 -7.88 5.70 0.20
CA GLN A 718 -6.86 6.20 1.13
C GLN A 718 -7.29 7.48 1.83
N ALA A 719 -8.07 8.33 1.15
CA ALA A 719 -8.52 9.59 1.71
C ALA A 719 -9.95 9.92 1.29
N VAL A 720 -10.73 10.45 2.24
CA VAL A 720 -12.09 10.93 2.04
C VAL A 720 -12.22 12.34 2.57
N ALA A 721 -13.05 13.16 1.91
CA ALA A 721 -13.39 14.50 2.38
C ALA A 721 -14.80 14.88 1.90
N PRO A 722 -15.59 15.64 2.69
CA PRO A 722 -16.83 16.23 2.20
C PRO A 722 -16.53 17.27 1.12
N ASP A 723 -17.35 17.33 0.06
CA ASP A 723 -17.17 18.26 -1.08
C ASP A 723 -17.70 19.69 -0.80
N GLY A 724 -18.25 19.91 0.40
CA GLY A 724 -18.91 21.16 0.78
C GLY A 724 -20.28 21.41 0.11
N ARG A 725 -20.74 20.51 -0.76
CA ARG A 725 -22.02 20.61 -1.50
C ARG A 725 -23.00 19.49 -1.10
N GLY A 726 -22.62 18.68 -0.14
CA GLY A 726 -23.41 17.53 0.33
C GLY A 726 -22.97 16.20 -0.28
N GLY A 727 -21.90 16.19 -1.06
CA GLY A 727 -21.23 15.00 -1.59
C GLY A 727 -19.91 14.70 -0.89
N ILE A 728 -19.18 13.74 -1.45
CA ILE A 728 -17.88 13.28 -0.95
C ILE A 728 -16.87 13.17 -2.08
N LEU A 729 -15.65 13.57 -1.77
CA LEU A 729 -14.48 13.41 -2.62
C LEU A 729 -13.59 12.29 -2.05
N LEU A 730 -13.11 11.46 -2.92
CA LEU A 730 -12.31 10.28 -2.59
C LEU A 730 -11.03 10.25 -3.42
N ALA A 731 -9.94 9.86 -2.82
CA ALA A 731 -8.69 9.61 -3.54
C ALA A 731 -8.04 8.30 -3.11
N GLY A 732 -7.47 7.59 -4.08
CA GLY A 732 -6.77 6.34 -3.79
C GLY A 732 -5.99 5.79 -4.99
N PRO A 733 -5.06 4.86 -4.76
CA PRO A 733 -4.34 4.16 -5.81
C PRO A 733 -5.19 3.04 -6.41
N THR A 734 -4.93 2.70 -7.68
CA THR A 734 -5.39 1.45 -8.29
C THR A 734 -4.23 0.49 -8.44
N LEU A 735 -4.45 -0.78 -8.21
CA LEU A 735 -3.45 -1.83 -8.36
C LEU A 735 -3.71 -2.63 -9.64
N GLY A 736 -2.88 -2.44 -10.67
CA GLY A 736 -2.86 -3.26 -11.89
C GLY A 736 -3.34 -2.58 -13.18
N PRO A 737 -2.93 -3.09 -14.37
CA PRO A 737 -3.39 -2.63 -15.67
C PRO A 737 -4.79 -3.18 -15.96
N GLY A 738 -5.66 -2.39 -16.60
CA GLY A 738 -7.01 -2.86 -17.00
C GLY A 738 -7.93 -1.77 -17.56
N GLY A 739 -9.19 -2.10 -17.86
CA GLY A 739 -10.20 -1.28 -18.52
C GLY A 739 -10.68 -0.02 -17.76
N PRO A 740 -11.61 0.75 -18.32
CA PRO A 740 -12.08 1.99 -17.72
C PRO A 740 -12.85 1.74 -16.42
N PHE A 741 -12.70 2.63 -15.44
CA PHE A 741 -13.61 2.73 -14.30
C PHE A 741 -15.04 2.96 -14.80
N VAL A 742 -16.03 2.51 -14.03
CA VAL A 742 -17.41 2.89 -14.28
C VAL A 742 -17.51 4.42 -14.25
N GLY A 743 -17.77 5.03 -15.42
CA GLY A 743 -17.78 6.49 -15.60
C GLY A 743 -16.46 7.12 -16.09
N GLY A 744 -15.41 6.34 -16.31
CA GLY A 744 -14.16 6.85 -16.92
C GLY A 744 -14.32 7.23 -18.39
N GLU A 745 -13.44 8.12 -18.89
CA GLU A 745 -13.42 8.57 -20.29
C GLU A 745 -13.35 7.36 -21.25
N PRO A 746 -14.30 7.19 -22.18
CA PRO A 746 -14.32 6.06 -23.09
C PRO A 746 -13.08 6.04 -24.00
N GLY A 747 -12.32 4.96 -23.98
CA GLY A 747 -11.25 4.69 -24.96
C GLY A 747 -9.81 4.91 -24.46
N GLN A 748 -9.57 5.27 -23.20
CA GLN A 748 -8.20 5.26 -22.66
C GLN A 748 -7.87 3.89 -22.07
N SER A 749 -6.95 3.17 -22.68
CA SER A 749 -6.32 1.98 -22.12
C SER A 749 -5.05 2.40 -21.39
N TYR A 750 -5.04 2.27 -20.08
CA TYR A 750 -3.86 2.55 -19.27
C TYR A 750 -3.02 1.27 -19.14
N THR A 751 -1.79 1.31 -19.62
CA THR A 751 -0.85 0.19 -19.58
C THR A 751 -0.02 0.14 -18.29
N THR A 752 -0.15 1.16 -17.43
CA THR A 752 0.65 1.31 -16.21
C THR A 752 -0.14 0.96 -14.96
N ALA A 753 0.50 0.24 -14.03
CA ALA A 753 0.01 -0.04 -12.69
C ALA A 753 0.06 1.24 -11.82
N ASN A 754 -0.83 1.34 -10.83
CA ASN A 754 -0.79 2.36 -9.77
C ASN A 754 -1.03 3.80 -10.24
N LEU A 755 -2.22 4.06 -10.76
CA LEU A 755 -2.73 5.41 -10.99
C LEU A 755 -3.47 5.92 -9.74
N VAL A 756 -3.38 7.22 -9.49
CA VAL A 756 -4.23 7.91 -8.53
C VAL A 756 -5.60 8.15 -9.16
N VAL A 757 -6.65 7.70 -8.50
CA VAL A 757 -8.02 7.94 -8.94
C VAL A 757 -8.73 8.83 -7.94
N VAL A 758 -9.40 9.83 -8.44
CA VAL A 758 -10.22 10.78 -7.69
C VAL A 758 -11.66 10.62 -8.14
N ASN A 759 -12.56 10.44 -7.19
CA ASN A 759 -14.00 10.33 -7.43
C ASN A 759 -14.74 11.43 -6.70
N ASP A 760 -15.71 12.05 -7.36
CA ASP A 760 -16.70 12.94 -6.77
C ASP A 760 -18.05 12.23 -6.76
N ILE A 761 -18.61 12.00 -5.58
CA ILE A 761 -19.85 11.26 -5.38
C ILE A 761 -20.88 12.17 -4.72
N ALA A 762 -21.95 12.50 -5.43
CA ALA A 762 -23.09 13.19 -4.85
C ALA A 762 -23.92 12.23 -3.98
N LEU A 763 -24.27 12.65 -2.79
CA LEU A 763 -25.16 11.92 -1.91
C LEU A 763 -26.61 12.39 -2.13
N PRO A 764 -27.59 11.48 -2.10
CA PRO A 764 -28.99 11.85 -2.18
C PRO A 764 -29.43 12.56 -0.89
N PRO A 765 -30.45 13.44 -0.97
CA PRO A 765 -31.04 14.00 0.23
C PRO A 765 -31.65 12.87 1.09
N ALA A 766 -31.49 12.96 2.41
CA ALA A 766 -32.01 11.95 3.33
C ALA A 766 -33.52 11.75 3.18
N PRO A 767 -34.06 10.56 2.93
CA PRO A 767 -35.46 10.31 2.78
C PRO A 767 -36.20 10.40 4.14
N VAL A 768 -37.46 10.86 4.11
CA VAL A 768 -38.34 10.94 5.31
C VAL A 768 -38.66 9.55 5.85
N VAL A 769 -38.83 8.57 4.95
CA VAL A 769 -38.92 7.14 5.27
C VAL A 769 -37.58 6.51 4.87
N ARG A 770 -36.89 5.93 5.83
CA ARG A 770 -35.52 5.45 5.58
C ARG A 770 -35.43 3.97 5.94
N LEU A 771 -34.86 3.20 5.01
CA LEU A 771 -34.49 1.80 5.21
C LEU A 771 -32.99 1.74 5.49
N ASP A 772 -32.59 1.27 6.68
CA ASP A 772 -31.22 1.27 7.18
C ASP A 772 -30.53 -0.08 7.01
N SER A 773 -31.28 -1.17 7.21
CA SER A 773 -30.73 -2.52 7.05
C SER A 773 -31.79 -3.54 6.68
N VAL A 774 -31.37 -4.58 5.97
CA VAL A 774 -32.11 -5.81 5.79
C VAL A 774 -31.22 -6.95 6.20
N VAL A 775 -31.70 -7.75 7.16
CA VAL A 775 -30.90 -8.83 7.75
C VAL A 775 -31.69 -10.13 7.73
N ASN A 776 -30.97 -11.27 7.72
CA ASN A 776 -31.58 -12.55 8.03
C ASN A 776 -32.16 -12.50 9.44
N PHE A 777 -33.43 -12.88 9.59
CA PHE A 777 -34.11 -12.75 10.89
C PHE A 777 -33.51 -13.64 11.98
N ALA A 778 -32.95 -14.79 11.62
CA ALA A 778 -32.34 -15.71 12.58
C ALA A 778 -30.96 -15.22 13.02
N SER A 779 -30.12 -14.86 12.05
CA SER A 779 -28.74 -14.48 12.29
C SER A 779 -28.54 -13.02 12.69
N ARG A 780 -29.54 -12.16 12.38
CA ARG A 780 -29.45 -10.69 12.52
C ARG A 780 -28.33 -10.04 11.69
N ILE A 781 -27.79 -10.74 10.72
CA ILE A 781 -26.68 -10.29 9.88
C ILE A 781 -27.21 -9.93 8.50
N ALA A 782 -26.66 -8.84 7.92
CA ALA A 782 -26.84 -8.50 6.53
C ALA A 782 -26.07 -9.49 5.66
N GLY A 783 -26.66 -9.89 4.55
CA GLY A 783 -26.06 -10.87 3.65
C GLY A 783 -26.99 -11.21 2.50
N PRO A 784 -26.61 -12.19 1.66
CA PRO A 784 -27.50 -12.68 0.61
C PRO A 784 -28.81 -13.17 1.18
N ILE A 785 -29.90 -12.98 0.44
CA ILE A 785 -31.25 -13.43 0.81
C ILE A 785 -31.65 -14.61 -0.06
N ALA A 786 -32.24 -15.63 0.59
CA ALA A 786 -32.70 -16.86 -0.05
C ALA A 786 -34.23 -16.97 -0.13
N PRO A 787 -34.78 -17.79 -1.06
CA PRO A 787 -36.18 -18.14 -1.05
C PRO A 787 -36.62 -18.77 0.28
N GLY A 788 -37.82 -18.39 0.74
CA GLY A 788 -38.41 -18.90 2.00
C GLY A 788 -37.71 -18.40 3.27
N GLU A 789 -36.79 -17.48 3.17
CA GLU A 789 -36.03 -16.93 4.31
C GLU A 789 -36.85 -15.86 5.04
N PRO A 790 -36.94 -15.90 6.38
CA PRO A 790 -37.43 -14.78 7.15
C PRO A 790 -36.38 -13.67 7.22
N ILE A 791 -36.72 -12.47 6.79
CA ILE A 791 -35.89 -11.29 6.82
C ILE A 791 -36.43 -10.21 7.75
N MET A 792 -35.59 -9.34 8.26
CA MET A 792 -35.96 -8.17 9.02
C MET A 792 -35.39 -6.91 8.34
N ALA A 793 -36.31 -6.02 7.94
CA ALA A 793 -35.98 -4.68 7.49
C ALA A 793 -36.05 -3.72 8.67
N ARG A 794 -35.00 -2.91 8.89
CA ARG A 794 -34.92 -1.89 9.93
C ARG A 794 -34.69 -0.51 9.32
N GLY A 795 -35.24 0.52 9.97
CA GLY A 795 -35.13 1.88 9.50
C GLY A 795 -35.87 2.88 10.34
N SER A 796 -36.26 3.99 9.77
CA SER A 796 -36.98 5.04 10.45
C SER A 796 -38.18 5.56 9.62
N GLY A 797 -39.19 6.07 10.28
CA GLY A 797 -40.37 6.62 9.63
C GLY A 797 -41.33 5.58 9.04
N PHE A 798 -41.23 4.31 9.41
CA PHE A 798 -42.12 3.24 8.91
C PHE A 798 -43.55 3.43 9.37
N GLY A 799 -43.78 3.56 10.65
CA GLY A 799 -45.12 3.70 11.23
C GLY A 799 -45.99 2.45 11.06
N THR A 800 -47.24 2.56 11.52
CA THR A 800 -48.23 1.46 11.39
C THR A 800 -48.75 1.38 9.95
N GLY A 801 -48.68 0.19 9.36
CA GLY A 801 -49.16 -0.06 7.99
C GLY A 801 -48.10 0.10 6.89
N ALA A 802 -46.83 0.25 7.25
CA ALA A 802 -45.76 0.20 6.29
C ALA A 802 -45.68 -1.14 5.57
N LEU A 803 -45.36 -1.11 4.27
CA LEU A 803 -45.25 -2.28 3.40
C LEU A 803 -43.79 -2.46 2.98
N LEU A 804 -43.26 -3.65 3.14
CA LEU A 804 -41.98 -4.02 2.53
C LEU A 804 -42.18 -4.35 1.06
N LEU A 805 -41.43 -3.73 0.19
CA LEU A 805 -41.42 -3.95 -1.25
C LEU A 805 -40.12 -4.66 -1.65
N ILE A 806 -40.25 -5.74 -2.43
CA ILE A 806 -39.15 -6.44 -3.06
C ILE A 806 -39.32 -6.35 -4.57
N ASP A 807 -38.33 -5.75 -5.28
CA ASP A 807 -38.43 -5.44 -6.71
C ASP A 807 -39.75 -4.70 -7.05
N GLY A 808 -40.17 -3.77 -6.17
CA GLY A 808 -41.38 -2.96 -6.30
C GLY A 808 -42.69 -3.68 -6.00
N GLN A 809 -42.67 -4.95 -5.57
CA GLN A 809 -43.85 -5.71 -5.21
C GLN A 809 -44.00 -5.87 -3.70
N PRO A 810 -45.16 -5.63 -3.09
CA PRO A 810 -45.37 -5.80 -1.68
C PRO A 810 -45.32 -7.29 -1.29
N VAL A 811 -44.62 -7.58 -0.20
CA VAL A 811 -44.54 -8.94 0.36
C VAL A 811 -45.29 -9.06 1.67
N PRO A 812 -45.87 -10.21 1.99
CA PRO A 812 -46.51 -10.46 3.28
C PRO A 812 -45.50 -10.26 4.42
N HIS A 813 -45.88 -9.55 5.46
CA HIS A 813 -45.05 -9.36 6.65
C HIS A 813 -45.74 -9.91 7.89
N ALA A 814 -44.94 -10.42 8.81
CA ALA A 814 -45.48 -11.01 10.07
C ALA A 814 -45.77 -9.93 11.11
N THR A 815 -44.88 -8.93 11.23
CA THR A 815 -45.02 -7.82 12.17
C THR A 815 -44.38 -6.58 11.60
N ALA A 816 -45.05 -5.41 11.82
CA ALA A 816 -44.45 -4.10 11.60
C ALA A 816 -44.49 -3.39 12.97
N ASP A 817 -43.29 -3.02 13.46
CA ASP A 817 -43.08 -2.28 14.69
C ASP A 817 -42.34 -1.01 14.32
N GLY A 818 -42.81 0.15 14.69
CA GLY A 818 -42.37 1.51 14.30
C GLY A 818 -41.15 1.68 13.41
N ASP A 819 -40.11 0.93 13.69
CA ASP A 819 -38.80 1.00 13.00
C ASP A 819 -38.31 -0.34 12.41
N SER A 820 -39.16 -1.38 12.42
CA SER A 820 -38.81 -2.68 11.83
C SER A 820 -40.01 -3.39 11.18
N ILE A 821 -39.70 -4.15 10.12
CA ILE A 821 -40.65 -5.03 9.44
C ILE A 821 -40.03 -6.41 9.31
N VAL A 822 -40.72 -7.44 9.82
CA VAL A 822 -40.32 -8.83 9.58
C VAL A 822 -41.17 -9.39 8.45
N ALA A 823 -40.53 -9.93 7.44
CA ALA A 823 -41.19 -10.47 6.27
C ALA A 823 -40.61 -11.85 5.88
N LEU A 824 -41.41 -12.65 5.20
CA LEU A 824 -41.00 -13.93 4.64
C LEU A 824 -40.73 -13.79 3.14
N MET A 825 -39.56 -14.15 2.69
CA MET A 825 -39.24 -14.19 1.27
C MET A 825 -40.09 -15.24 0.56
N PRO A 826 -40.69 -14.92 -0.61
CA PRO A 826 -41.41 -15.92 -1.39
C PRO A 826 -40.57 -17.13 -1.75
N ASP A 827 -41.15 -18.33 -1.78
CA ASP A 827 -40.45 -19.56 -2.22
C ASP A 827 -40.02 -19.49 -3.69
N SER A 828 -40.70 -18.66 -4.51
CA SER A 828 -40.35 -18.38 -5.91
C SER A 828 -39.35 -17.25 -6.10
N ALA A 829 -38.67 -16.79 -5.03
CA ALA A 829 -37.72 -15.70 -5.08
C ALA A 829 -36.49 -16.05 -5.91
N LYS A 830 -35.74 -15.03 -6.32
CA LYS A 830 -34.50 -15.19 -7.08
C LYS A 830 -33.45 -15.98 -6.28
N THR A 831 -32.66 -16.79 -6.98
CA THR A 831 -31.52 -17.51 -6.41
C THR A 831 -30.17 -16.98 -6.87
N SER A 832 -30.18 -15.89 -7.68
CA SER A 832 -28.99 -15.17 -8.15
C SER A 832 -29.35 -13.75 -8.57
N GLY A 833 -28.34 -12.89 -8.69
CA GLY A 833 -28.53 -11.45 -8.91
C GLY A 833 -28.77 -10.70 -7.59
N SER A 834 -29.56 -9.64 -7.60
CA SER A 834 -29.90 -8.87 -6.40
C SER A 834 -31.40 -8.50 -6.35
N TYR A 835 -31.89 -8.24 -5.15
CA TYR A 835 -33.20 -7.69 -4.86
C TYR A 835 -33.06 -6.21 -4.62
N GLN A 836 -34.00 -5.42 -5.14
CA GLN A 836 -34.24 -4.05 -4.67
C GLN A 836 -35.27 -4.09 -3.57
N ILE A 837 -34.90 -3.73 -2.35
CA ILE A 837 -35.78 -3.71 -1.18
C ILE A 837 -36.06 -2.26 -0.77
N GLN A 838 -37.32 -1.93 -0.55
CA GLN A 838 -37.79 -0.61 -0.10
C GLN A 838 -38.95 -0.75 0.89
N VAL A 839 -39.17 0.30 1.67
CA VAL A 839 -40.35 0.40 2.54
C VAL A 839 -41.26 1.51 2.02
N SER A 840 -42.52 1.19 1.82
CA SER A 840 -43.58 2.16 1.51
C SER A 840 -44.41 2.46 2.78
N ALA A 841 -44.39 3.71 3.19
CA ALA A 841 -45.12 4.17 4.38
C ALA A 841 -45.84 5.50 4.11
N SER A 842 -46.54 6.02 5.11
CA SER A 842 -47.32 7.28 4.96
C SER A 842 -46.46 8.50 4.60
N GLY A 843 -45.18 8.48 4.93
CA GLY A 843 -44.19 9.53 4.60
C GLY A 843 -43.63 9.40 3.19
N GLY A 844 -43.97 8.37 2.42
CA GLY A 844 -43.43 8.10 1.07
C GLY A 844 -42.74 6.76 0.95
N LEU A 845 -41.79 6.69 -0.01
CA LEU A 845 -40.97 5.50 -0.28
C LEU A 845 -39.59 5.70 0.33
N SER A 846 -39.03 4.66 0.98
CA SER A 846 -37.67 4.69 1.51
C SER A 846 -36.60 4.72 0.38
N ASN A 847 -35.36 5.02 0.74
CA ASN A 847 -34.22 4.68 -0.09
C ASN A 847 -34.29 3.19 -0.49
N PRO A 848 -33.87 2.83 -1.72
CA PRO A 848 -33.72 1.43 -2.12
C PRO A 848 -32.48 0.82 -1.47
N MET A 849 -32.59 -0.43 -1.06
CA MET A 849 -31.49 -1.27 -0.64
C MET A 849 -31.33 -2.43 -1.60
N TYR A 850 -30.13 -2.67 -2.08
CA TYR A 850 -29.83 -3.77 -2.99
C TYR A 850 -29.15 -4.90 -2.21
N VAL A 851 -29.83 -6.03 -2.11
CA VAL A 851 -29.33 -7.20 -1.37
C VAL A 851 -29.11 -8.35 -2.34
N PRO A 852 -27.93 -9.01 -2.33
CA PRO A 852 -27.68 -10.16 -3.19
C PRO A 852 -28.70 -11.27 -2.98
N ALA A 853 -29.10 -11.94 -4.05
CA ALA A 853 -29.91 -13.14 -4.02
C ALA A 853 -29.03 -14.38 -3.99
N ALA A 854 -29.37 -15.36 -3.18
CA ALA A 854 -28.66 -16.62 -3.09
C ALA A 854 -29.62 -17.81 -3.08
N PRO A 855 -29.18 -19.00 -3.49
CA PRO A 855 -30.01 -20.21 -3.40
C PRO A 855 -30.25 -20.63 -1.94
N ALA A 856 -29.40 -20.25 -1.01
CA ALA A 856 -29.57 -20.41 0.43
C ALA A 856 -28.86 -19.28 1.19
N SER A 857 -29.33 -18.96 2.37
CA SER A 857 -28.72 -17.97 3.28
C SER A 857 -28.95 -18.45 4.73
N PRO A 858 -28.19 -19.45 5.18
CA PRO A 858 -28.48 -20.12 6.44
C PRO A 858 -28.18 -19.22 7.65
N GLY A 859 -29.11 -19.13 8.58
CA GLY A 859 -28.97 -18.45 9.86
C GLY A 859 -29.43 -19.34 11.01
N VAL A 860 -28.63 -19.42 12.09
CA VAL A 860 -28.99 -20.13 13.31
C VAL A 860 -29.58 -19.13 14.31
N TYR A 861 -30.72 -19.47 14.93
CA TYR A 861 -31.32 -18.61 15.94
C TYR A 861 -30.48 -18.53 17.21
N SER A 862 -30.25 -17.34 17.71
CA SER A 862 -29.67 -17.14 19.04
C SER A 862 -30.75 -17.02 20.11
N LEU A 863 -30.43 -17.42 21.32
CA LEU A 863 -31.38 -17.42 22.43
C LEU A 863 -31.84 -16.01 22.84
N ASN A 864 -30.92 -15.04 22.74
CA ASN A 864 -31.19 -13.63 23.03
C ASN A 864 -31.70 -12.84 21.84
N GLY A 865 -31.90 -13.47 20.68
CA GLY A 865 -32.34 -12.82 19.45
C GLY A 865 -31.30 -11.88 18.78
N SER A 866 -30.05 -11.88 19.25
CA SER A 866 -28.99 -11.02 18.70
C SER A 866 -28.35 -11.56 17.42
N GLY A 867 -28.52 -12.85 17.13
CA GLY A 867 -27.80 -13.56 16.08
C GLY A 867 -26.42 -14.10 16.50
N TYR A 868 -26.01 -13.83 17.71
CA TYR A 868 -24.72 -14.24 18.28
C TYR A 868 -24.89 -14.88 19.66
N ASP A 869 -23.78 -15.44 20.20
CA ASP A 869 -23.70 -16.04 21.52
C ASP A 869 -24.47 -17.38 21.59
N GLN A 870 -25.18 -17.66 22.68
CA GLN A 870 -25.86 -18.93 22.89
C GLN A 870 -26.88 -19.22 21.78
N GLY A 871 -26.69 -20.30 21.03
CA GLY A 871 -27.65 -20.78 20.03
C GLY A 871 -28.94 -21.28 20.66
N TYR A 872 -30.08 -21.14 19.94
CA TYR A 872 -31.31 -21.84 20.32
C TYR A 872 -31.14 -23.32 19.94
N ILE A 873 -30.55 -24.07 20.84
CA ILE A 873 -30.15 -25.45 20.66
C ILE A 873 -30.75 -26.29 21.80
N LEU A 874 -31.35 -27.42 21.45
CA LEU A 874 -31.85 -28.38 22.44
C LEU A 874 -30.91 -29.56 22.54
N ASN A 875 -30.73 -30.05 23.77
CA ASN A 875 -30.06 -31.30 24.05
C ASN A 875 -30.93 -32.50 23.64
N SER A 876 -30.43 -33.71 23.69
CA SER A 876 -31.11 -34.95 23.31
C SER A 876 -32.37 -35.25 24.15
N ASP A 877 -32.47 -34.69 25.34
CA ASP A 877 -33.64 -34.76 26.23
C ASP A 877 -34.64 -33.64 25.99
N ARG A 878 -34.45 -32.85 24.91
CA ARG A 878 -35.26 -31.66 24.53
C ARG A 878 -35.17 -30.51 25.51
N THR A 879 -34.24 -30.50 26.44
CA THR A 879 -33.95 -29.32 27.26
C THR A 879 -33.03 -28.34 26.54
N LEU A 880 -33.13 -27.05 26.92
CA LEU A 880 -32.31 -26.01 26.34
C LEU A 880 -30.84 -26.24 26.72
N ASN A 881 -29.95 -26.17 25.69
CA ASN A 881 -28.52 -26.18 25.94
C ASN A 881 -28.08 -24.84 26.60
N SER A 882 -27.29 -24.95 27.65
CA SER A 882 -26.79 -23.78 28.40
C SER A 882 -25.53 -24.15 29.17
N PRO A 883 -24.81 -23.18 29.75
CA PRO A 883 -23.66 -23.48 30.62
C PRO A 883 -24.02 -24.36 31.82
N GLN A 884 -25.28 -24.29 32.31
CA GLN A 884 -25.79 -25.10 33.39
C GLN A 884 -26.35 -26.48 32.94
N ASN A 885 -26.60 -26.63 31.64
CA ASN A 885 -27.11 -27.84 31.04
C ASN A 885 -26.40 -28.11 29.68
N PRO A 886 -25.11 -28.41 29.70
CA PRO A 886 -24.31 -28.58 28.49
C PRO A 886 -24.54 -29.92 27.82
N ALA A 887 -24.40 -29.98 26.49
CA ALA A 887 -24.48 -31.21 25.71
C ALA A 887 -23.26 -32.11 25.95
N ALA A 888 -23.43 -33.39 25.95
CA ALA A 888 -22.32 -34.35 26.03
C ALA A 888 -21.73 -34.61 24.63
N PRO A 889 -20.39 -34.72 24.49
CA PRO A 889 -19.79 -35.24 23.26
C PRO A 889 -20.41 -36.59 22.84
N GLY A 890 -20.69 -36.72 21.56
CA GLY A 890 -21.39 -37.90 21.01
C GLY A 890 -22.91 -37.91 21.19
N SER A 891 -23.52 -36.97 21.93
CA SER A 891 -24.98 -36.87 22.06
C SER A 891 -25.64 -36.19 20.87
N ALA A 892 -26.91 -36.47 20.64
CA ALA A 892 -27.73 -35.72 19.67
C ALA A 892 -28.10 -34.33 20.22
N ILE A 893 -28.14 -33.35 19.33
CA ILE A 893 -28.66 -32.00 19.60
C ILE A 893 -29.60 -31.58 18.46
N THR A 894 -30.49 -30.62 18.71
CA THR A 894 -31.37 -30.04 17.71
C THR A 894 -31.09 -28.53 17.61
N ILE A 895 -30.73 -28.08 16.43
CA ILE A 895 -30.40 -26.68 16.09
C ILE A 895 -31.58 -26.07 15.38
N PHE A 896 -32.01 -24.87 15.77
CA PHE A 896 -33.05 -24.12 15.07
C PHE A 896 -32.41 -23.13 14.10
N ALA A 897 -32.78 -23.21 12.82
CA ALA A 897 -32.20 -22.42 11.74
C ALA A 897 -33.23 -21.97 10.70
N ALA A 898 -32.86 -20.97 9.90
CA ALA A 898 -33.64 -20.49 8.76
C ALA A 898 -32.72 -20.36 7.52
N GLY A 899 -33.31 -20.15 6.34
CA GLY A 899 -32.55 -19.82 5.12
C GLY A 899 -31.81 -21.01 4.47
N VAL A 900 -32.25 -22.24 4.71
CA VAL A 900 -31.66 -23.45 4.11
C VAL A 900 -31.97 -23.65 2.62
N GLY A 901 -32.69 -22.69 2.01
CA GLY A 901 -33.09 -22.70 0.60
C GLY A 901 -34.38 -23.50 0.34
N PRO A 902 -34.77 -23.68 -0.94
CA PRO A 902 -35.94 -24.42 -1.33
C PRO A 902 -35.91 -25.87 -0.88
N TYR A 903 -37.04 -26.42 -0.50
CA TYR A 903 -37.19 -27.80 -0.02
C TYR A 903 -38.46 -28.49 -0.57
N THR A 904 -38.48 -29.82 -0.51
CA THR A 904 -39.65 -30.66 -0.71
C THR A 904 -39.92 -31.47 0.55
N LEU A 905 -41.15 -31.85 0.79
CA LEU A 905 -41.52 -32.72 1.93
C LEU A 905 -41.49 -34.19 1.52
N ASP A 906 -40.73 -34.98 2.26
CA ASP A 906 -40.73 -36.44 2.15
C ASP A 906 -41.01 -37.07 3.53
N HIS A 907 -42.14 -37.76 3.67
CA HIS A 907 -42.55 -38.37 4.95
C HIS A 907 -42.56 -37.42 6.16
N GLY A 908 -42.81 -36.10 5.93
CA GLY A 908 -42.81 -35.10 7.00
C GLY A 908 -41.43 -34.42 7.27
N TYR A 909 -40.39 -34.85 6.56
CA TYR A 909 -39.08 -34.25 6.67
C TYR A 909 -38.84 -33.32 5.46
N ALA A 910 -38.09 -32.23 5.71
CA ALA A 910 -37.67 -31.32 4.64
C ALA A 910 -36.45 -31.90 3.92
N VAL A 911 -36.56 -32.10 2.61
CA VAL A 911 -35.45 -32.45 1.71
C VAL A 911 -35.04 -31.16 0.99
N THR A 912 -33.94 -30.58 1.38
CA THR A 912 -33.42 -29.33 0.80
C THR A 912 -32.82 -29.56 -0.58
N SER A 913 -32.94 -28.56 -1.46
CA SER A 913 -32.36 -28.62 -2.83
C SER A 913 -30.85 -28.64 -2.83
N LEU A 914 -30.23 -28.13 -1.79
CA LEU A 914 -28.79 -28.15 -1.56
C LEU A 914 -28.44 -28.98 -0.32
N PRO A 915 -27.32 -29.69 -0.26
CA PRO A 915 -26.90 -30.41 0.91
C PRO A 915 -26.66 -29.46 2.10
N VAL A 916 -27.07 -29.89 3.29
CA VAL A 916 -26.90 -29.15 4.54
C VAL A 916 -25.87 -29.88 5.40
N SER A 917 -24.89 -29.13 5.92
CA SER A 917 -23.82 -29.63 6.78
C SER A 917 -23.68 -28.77 8.02
N VAL A 918 -23.36 -29.39 9.16
CA VAL A 918 -23.12 -28.69 10.43
C VAL A 918 -21.70 -28.95 10.89
N PHE A 919 -21.02 -27.88 11.29
CA PHE A 919 -19.69 -27.94 11.90
C PHE A 919 -19.77 -27.47 13.35
N ILE A 920 -19.13 -28.19 14.25
CA ILE A 920 -19.00 -27.86 15.67
C ILE A 920 -17.51 -27.75 15.98
N ASP A 921 -17.04 -26.55 16.32
CA ASP A 921 -15.61 -26.25 16.54
C ASP A 921 -14.72 -26.65 15.34
N GLY A 922 -15.21 -26.44 14.12
CA GLY A 922 -14.52 -26.81 12.88
C GLY A 922 -14.60 -28.31 12.52
N PHE A 923 -15.17 -29.17 13.37
CA PHE A 923 -15.34 -30.59 13.08
C PHE A 923 -16.73 -30.86 12.47
N TYR A 924 -16.75 -31.60 11.39
CA TYR A 924 -17.98 -32.05 10.77
C TYR A 924 -18.81 -32.89 11.73
N ALA A 925 -20.03 -32.45 12.04
CA ALA A 925 -20.97 -33.18 12.84
C ALA A 925 -21.58 -34.33 12.01
N ASN A 926 -21.10 -35.53 12.17
CA ASN A 926 -21.53 -36.71 11.41
C ASN A 926 -23.01 -37.01 11.61
N GLY A 927 -23.73 -37.09 10.50
CA GLY A 927 -25.11 -37.52 10.45
C GLY A 927 -26.08 -36.45 10.82
N ILE A 928 -26.59 -35.70 9.78
CA ILE A 928 -27.86 -35.00 9.92
C ILE A 928 -28.92 -36.08 10.13
N ALA A 929 -29.41 -36.17 11.36
CA ALA A 929 -30.40 -37.19 11.71
C ALA A 929 -31.76 -36.93 11.06
N ALA A 930 -32.12 -35.65 10.89
CA ALA A 930 -33.32 -35.19 10.20
C ALA A 930 -33.31 -33.65 10.06
N ILE A 931 -33.92 -33.14 9.00
CA ILE A 931 -34.38 -31.76 8.90
C ILE A 931 -35.89 -31.83 8.97
N GLU A 932 -36.46 -31.44 10.13
CA GLU A 932 -37.90 -31.47 10.30
C GLU A 932 -38.52 -30.20 9.69
N ALA A 933 -39.71 -30.34 9.10
CA ALA A 933 -40.51 -29.31 8.47
C ALA A 933 -40.77 -28.10 9.40
N PRO A 934 -41.14 -26.92 8.85
CA PRO A 934 -41.33 -25.70 9.60
C PRO A 934 -42.14 -25.84 10.86
N VAL A 935 -41.68 -25.28 11.97
CA VAL A 935 -42.34 -25.37 13.27
C VAL A 935 -43.60 -24.48 13.27
N ALA A 936 -44.75 -25.06 13.47
CA ALA A 936 -45.99 -24.32 13.54
C ALA A 936 -45.98 -23.26 14.67
N GLY A 937 -46.31 -22.02 14.34
CA GLY A 937 -46.39 -20.90 15.29
C GLY A 937 -45.10 -20.04 15.39
N LEU A 938 -44.04 -20.38 14.70
CA LEU A 938 -42.87 -19.50 14.53
C LEU A 938 -42.96 -18.73 13.18
N PRO A 939 -42.44 -17.50 13.12
CA PRO A 939 -42.46 -16.73 11.87
C PRO A 939 -41.48 -17.34 10.86
N GLY A 940 -42.00 -17.66 9.67
CA GLY A 940 -41.24 -18.16 8.56
C GLY A 940 -40.86 -19.64 8.61
N ASN A 941 -40.02 -20.06 7.67
CA ASN A 941 -39.55 -21.42 7.55
C ASN A 941 -38.42 -21.66 8.57
N VAL A 942 -38.78 -21.98 9.83
CA VAL A 942 -37.84 -22.38 10.87
C VAL A 942 -37.69 -23.90 10.84
N TYR A 943 -36.48 -24.35 10.61
CA TYR A 943 -36.11 -25.77 10.51
C TYR A 943 -35.50 -26.27 11.81
N GLN A 944 -35.80 -27.52 12.18
CA GLN A 944 -35.10 -28.23 13.25
C GLN A 944 -34.09 -29.18 12.62
N ILE A 945 -32.80 -28.93 12.88
CA ILE A 945 -31.71 -29.71 12.33
C ILE A 945 -31.10 -30.57 13.45
N GLY A 946 -31.38 -31.87 13.40
CA GLY A 946 -30.87 -32.86 14.36
C GLY A 946 -29.47 -33.30 13.93
N VAL A 947 -28.45 -33.16 14.78
CA VAL A 947 -27.07 -33.64 14.56
C VAL A 947 -26.46 -34.23 15.81
N TYR A 948 -25.38 -35.00 15.62
CA TYR A 948 -24.60 -35.51 16.74
C TYR A 948 -23.39 -34.63 17.01
N VAL A 949 -23.14 -34.29 18.28
CA VAL A 949 -21.91 -33.58 18.68
C VAL A 949 -20.72 -34.52 18.38
N PRO A 950 -19.65 -34.07 17.72
CA PRO A 950 -18.47 -34.88 17.47
C PRO A 950 -17.91 -35.49 18.77
N ASP A 951 -17.48 -36.76 18.73
CA ASP A 951 -16.90 -37.48 19.86
C ASP A 951 -15.37 -37.42 19.75
N PRO A 952 -14.65 -36.77 20.68
CA PRO A 952 -13.19 -36.66 20.65
C PRO A 952 -12.47 -38.02 20.53
N ALA A 953 -13.01 -39.07 21.21
CA ALA A 953 -12.42 -40.40 21.13
C ALA A 953 -12.52 -41.02 19.73
N LYS A 954 -13.58 -40.71 18.98
CA LYS A 954 -13.73 -41.16 17.58
C LYS A 954 -12.88 -40.33 16.64
N LEU A 955 -12.75 -39.03 16.89
CA LEU A 955 -11.86 -38.16 16.15
C LEU A 955 -10.39 -38.56 16.29
N ALA A 956 -9.95 -38.88 17.51
CA ALA A 956 -8.61 -39.39 17.78
C ALA A 956 -8.33 -40.73 17.07
N GLY A 957 -9.33 -41.57 16.91
CA GLY A 957 -9.23 -42.82 16.15
C GLY A 957 -9.04 -42.62 14.64
N GLN A 958 -9.48 -41.48 14.10
CA GLN A 958 -9.34 -41.10 12.70
C GLN A 958 -8.08 -40.28 12.42
N ASN A 959 -7.59 -39.50 13.39
CA ASN A 959 -6.38 -38.70 13.32
C ASN A 959 -5.55 -38.80 14.60
N PRO A 960 -4.39 -39.47 14.56
CA PRO A 960 -3.53 -39.67 15.75
C PRO A 960 -3.05 -38.35 16.39
N ASN A 961 -3.04 -37.25 15.67
CA ASN A 961 -2.65 -35.93 16.22
C ASN A 961 -3.72 -35.36 17.18
N LEU A 962 -4.90 -35.96 17.26
CA LEU A 962 -6.01 -35.56 18.13
C LEU A 962 -6.17 -36.43 19.38
N GLN A 963 -5.15 -37.23 19.75
CA GLN A 963 -5.24 -38.17 20.90
C GLN A 963 -5.56 -37.50 22.24
N ASP A 964 -5.09 -36.28 22.45
CA ASP A 964 -5.33 -35.48 23.66
C ASP A 964 -6.33 -34.34 23.45
N PHE A 965 -7.01 -34.31 22.28
CA PHE A 965 -7.95 -33.24 21.96
C PHE A 965 -9.18 -33.30 22.87
N LYS A 966 -9.57 -32.14 23.41
CA LYS A 966 -10.78 -31.94 24.21
C LYS A 966 -11.46 -30.68 23.72
N PHE A 967 -12.77 -30.74 23.55
CA PHE A 967 -13.53 -29.54 23.26
C PHE A 967 -13.48 -28.57 24.45
N PRO A 968 -13.32 -27.27 24.21
CA PRO A 968 -13.57 -26.28 25.25
C PRO A 968 -15.05 -26.31 25.69
N PRO A 969 -15.39 -25.76 26.86
CA PRO A 969 -16.76 -25.81 27.38
C PRO A 969 -17.75 -25.03 26.51
N ARG A 970 -17.28 -24.11 25.70
CA ARG A 970 -18.07 -23.37 24.70
C ARG A 970 -17.41 -23.50 23.33
N VAL A 971 -18.17 -23.89 22.33
CA VAL A 971 -17.69 -24.13 20.96
C VAL A 971 -18.58 -23.44 19.93
N GLY A 972 -18.01 -23.01 18.83
CA GLY A 972 -18.75 -22.43 17.73
C GLY A 972 -19.55 -23.48 16.94
N VAL A 973 -20.75 -23.09 16.49
CA VAL A 973 -21.60 -23.89 15.61
C VAL A 973 -21.76 -23.16 14.29
N LYS A 974 -21.53 -23.87 13.18
CA LYS A 974 -21.73 -23.39 11.83
C LYS A 974 -22.64 -24.29 11.02
N LEU A 975 -23.56 -23.69 10.28
CA LEU A 975 -24.38 -24.34 9.29
C LEU A 975 -23.88 -23.97 7.89
N VAL A 976 -23.65 -24.96 7.06
CA VAL A 976 -23.21 -24.78 5.68
C VAL A 976 -24.24 -25.41 4.76
N VAL A 977 -24.69 -24.66 3.76
CA VAL A 977 -25.64 -25.14 2.74
C VAL A 977 -24.94 -25.07 1.38
N GLY A 978 -24.83 -26.20 0.72
CA GLY A 978 -24.08 -26.38 -0.54
C GLY A 978 -23.03 -27.48 -0.45
N ASP A 979 -22.25 -27.66 -1.51
CA ASP A 979 -21.27 -28.75 -1.57
C ASP A 979 -19.99 -28.38 -0.80
N VAL A 980 -19.78 -29.07 0.33
CA VAL A 980 -18.61 -28.90 1.19
C VAL A 980 -17.35 -29.62 0.71
N ASN A 981 -17.43 -30.44 -0.34
CA ASN A 981 -16.28 -31.17 -0.87
C ASN A 981 -15.42 -30.35 -1.86
N LEU A 982 -15.86 -29.16 -2.21
CA LEU A 982 -15.10 -28.29 -3.08
C LEU A 982 -14.05 -27.52 -2.27
N LEU A 983 -12.81 -27.97 -2.36
CA LEU A 983 -11.60 -27.31 -1.84
C LEU A 983 -11.27 -25.99 -2.55
N ASN A 984 -12.23 -25.39 -3.23
CA ASN A 984 -12.03 -24.22 -4.08
C ASN A 984 -12.72 -23.00 -3.44
N PRO A 985 -12.05 -21.84 -3.30
CA PRO A 985 -12.66 -20.61 -2.79
C PRO A 985 -13.86 -20.09 -3.61
N ASP A 986 -14.06 -20.59 -4.84
CA ASP A 986 -15.23 -20.32 -5.70
C ASP A 986 -16.41 -21.27 -5.43
N SER A 987 -16.41 -22.00 -4.31
CA SER A 987 -17.50 -22.93 -4.01
C SER A 987 -18.81 -22.19 -3.75
N SER A 988 -19.91 -22.70 -4.33
CA SER A 988 -21.28 -22.18 -4.16
C SER A 988 -21.89 -22.48 -2.77
N ALA A 989 -21.07 -22.87 -1.79
CA ALA A 989 -21.55 -23.17 -0.44
C ALA A 989 -21.88 -21.86 0.33
N MET A 990 -23.07 -21.79 0.91
CA MET A 990 -23.53 -20.72 1.77
C MET A 990 -23.33 -21.10 3.23
N ILE A 991 -22.71 -20.20 4.00
CA ILE A 991 -22.30 -20.44 5.38
C ILE A 991 -23.13 -19.56 6.32
N SER A 992 -23.63 -20.14 7.43
CA SER A 992 -24.30 -19.35 8.49
C SER A 992 -23.29 -18.43 9.19
N GLN A 993 -23.81 -17.44 9.91
CA GLN A 993 -23.02 -16.58 10.78
C GLN A 993 -22.14 -17.44 11.72
N GLY A 994 -20.94 -16.96 12.01
CA GLY A 994 -20.15 -17.45 13.13
C GLY A 994 -20.61 -16.79 14.43
N GLY A 995 -20.09 -17.22 15.57
CA GLY A 995 -20.41 -16.67 16.89
C GLY A 995 -21.64 -17.27 17.58
N ILE A 996 -22.34 -18.21 16.96
CA ILE A 996 -23.33 -19.06 17.65
C ILE A 996 -22.59 -20.12 18.48
N VAL A 997 -22.94 -20.23 19.73
CA VAL A 997 -22.26 -21.06 20.71
C VAL A 997 -23.13 -22.22 21.19
N LEU A 998 -22.52 -23.37 21.25
CA LEU A 998 -22.99 -24.59 21.91
C LEU A 998 -22.18 -24.80 23.20
N ASN A 999 -22.84 -25.00 24.31
CA ASN A 999 -22.17 -25.41 25.56
C ASN A 999 -21.98 -26.93 25.59
N LEU A 1000 -20.75 -27.38 25.84
CA LEU A 1000 -20.38 -28.78 25.93
C LEU A 1000 -20.01 -29.16 27.34
N LYS A 1001 -20.37 -30.38 27.71
CA LYS A 1001 -19.95 -30.98 28.96
C LYS A 1001 -18.47 -31.33 28.87
N THR A 1002 -17.64 -30.68 29.69
CA THR A 1002 -16.23 -31.03 29.80
C THR A 1002 -16.09 -32.41 30.45
N PRO A 1003 -15.12 -33.22 30.03
CA PRO A 1003 -14.89 -34.57 30.60
C PRO A 1003 -14.60 -34.56 32.10
#